data_368ff2e3b58703467c1184eef41fe61c
#
_entry.id   368ff2e3b58703467c1184eef41fe61c
#
_cell.length_a   1.000
_cell.length_b   1.000
_cell.length_c   1.000
_cell.angle_alpha   90.00
_cell.angle_beta   90.00
_cell.angle_gamma   90.00
#
_symmetry.space_group_name_H-M   'P 1'
#
loop_
_entity.id
_entity.type
_entity.pdbx_description
1 polymer ?
#
loop_
_entity_poly.entity_id
_entity_poly.type
_entity_poly.pdbx_seq_one_letter_code
_entity_poly.pdbx_strand_id
1 'polypeptide(L)'
;MEAVSRIEQELDSFPDSLSLYRQQLEHWLSRAADQVSHAADLPSLMGMERVIRFGDRLTAVSTGDSEFASGVVQCPKSGVLAIESKFESVYDIPLGDIVVDVVAVDDGQISPVALDAQGRGTFTGTPGKFYRVQVHSDVTPEQIEALFKSYDGLTGELDGWLRSEWQGFKPQWSQSVATAAGNGMLAGSWAAIEGVWDSIGMLSEILKDPGAFAERLGSGAADLIHLAESAPDVMQKLQLLVSDEAALCLLLRSASLWLEMLPPSQIAGKTAETASMMIVQVLIDVLIGVVLTFVGAGAGIAYLTLRLADRAAQLLSVVKRLVKAMFGIVNTFIHYVDQYKTVAARGIAAGVKKGRMQLRWDAKRNAALKKNEHHDNAPDQAKNPNGDSADCAPLTCTNGCPVSMVTGEELLTLTDGTLDGLLPFEFTRLYRTSAVEIDVGLGFGWSHSLAHRLEFDGEAVIWVDHENRRTRFPLPSVERPQIHNSLSRAAIFLGDEPEELILALAGDAARFYHFRAGRLVAVSDAYGNRLTVHRDFSERVQRLDNGAGRSLLLRYDRAHLVAVDYQVLEADGWRTEQTLVSYCYDARQRLLAATNAVGDSERYDYDDQHVILQRQLTGGASFFWEWERSGKSARCVRHWASFAQMDTRYVWADDGSVAVHYVDGSEETYVHDDSARLVRKVEADGGEHLKAYDDQGRLIAEQDPLGAVTEYRYDDVGRLIALLPPDDEPTSYEYRNGFLHSRSRGEAVWTFRRNAEGDVTEAVDPDGQVTHYYYDTRGQLLSIRYPDTSRHKLSWNDLGQLIEETLPXXXXXXXXXXXXXXSSGTLLAD
;
A
#
# COMPACT_ATOMS: atom_id res chain seq x y z
N MET A 1 11.61 -11.96 35.22
CA MET A 1 12.47 -12.70 34.33
C MET A 1 11.80 -12.92 32.97
N GLU A 2 10.82 -12.11 32.67
CA GLU A 2 10.18 -12.16 31.38
C GLU A 2 11.17 -11.83 30.25
N ALA A 3 12.07 -10.89 30.50
CA ALA A 3 13.04 -10.51 29.47
C ALA A 3 14.00 -11.66 29.16
N VAL A 4 14.43 -12.41 30.18
CA VAL A 4 15.29 -13.56 29.95
C VAL A 4 14.57 -14.61 29.12
N SER A 5 13.30 -14.85 29.43
CA SER A 5 12.52 -15.82 28.67
C SER A 5 12.40 -15.41 27.22
N ARG A 6 12.18 -14.14 26.95
CA ARG A 6 12.03 -13.65 25.58
C ARG A 6 13.35 -13.75 24.81
N ILE A 7 14.47 -13.44 25.48
CA ILE A 7 15.76 -13.59 24.83
C ILE A 7 15.99 -15.06 24.46
N GLU A 8 15.64 -15.96 25.34
CA GLU A 8 15.87 -17.38 25.06
C GLU A 8 14.92 -17.90 23.98
N GLN A 9 13.71 -17.34 23.90
CA GLN A 9 12.84 -17.66 22.77
C GLN A 9 13.44 -17.17 21.47
N GLU A 10 14.01 -15.98 21.46
CA GLU A 10 14.64 -15.45 20.25
C GLU A 10 15.85 -16.31 19.85
N LEU A 11 16.62 -16.74 20.84
CA LEU A 11 17.74 -17.63 20.55
C LEU A 11 17.28 -18.94 19.94
N ASP A 12 16.19 -19.49 20.46
CA ASP A 12 15.68 -20.75 19.96
C ASP A 12 15.17 -20.62 18.53
N SER A 13 14.66 -19.46 18.16
CA SER A 13 14.14 -19.25 16.82
C SER A 13 15.20 -18.80 15.83
N PHE A 14 16.37 -18.38 16.30
CA PHE A 14 17.37 -17.81 15.40
C PHE A 14 17.83 -18.78 14.31
N PRO A 15 18.09 -20.07 14.61
CA PRO A 15 18.52 -20.98 13.54
C PRO A 15 17.54 -21.13 12.39
N ASP A 16 16.28 -20.82 12.63
CA ASP A 16 15.24 -20.96 11.61
C ASP A 16 14.98 -19.66 10.86
N SER A 17 15.89 -18.69 10.97
CA SER A 17 15.64 -17.36 10.43
C SER A 17 15.35 -17.38 8.94
N LEU A 18 15.98 -18.25 8.18
CA LEU A 18 15.79 -18.33 6.74
C LEU A 18 15.09 -19.62 6.28
N SER A 19 14.53 -20.40 7.20
CA SER A 19 14.00 -21.71 6.80
C SER A 19 12.80 -21.58 5.87
N LEU A 20 11.93 -20.62 6.10
CA LEU A 20 10.77 -20.43 5.24
C LEU A 20 11.18 -19.96 3.85
N TYR A 21 12.17 -19.10 3.77
CA TYR A 21 12.72 -18.66 2.52
C TYR A 21 13.24 -19.85 1.71
N ARG A 22 13.99 -20.75 2.38
CA ARG A 22 14.53 -21.92 1.72
C ARG A 22 13.42 -22.83 1.20
N GLN A 23 12.41 -23.11 2.02
CA GLN A 23 11.33 -23.98 1.61
C GLN A 23 10.61 -23.43 0.40
N GLN A 24 10.33 -22.15 0.40
CA GLN A 24 9.59 -21.57 -0.71
C GLN A 24 10.42 -21.52 -1.98
N LEU A 25 11.71 -21.24 -1.87
CA LEU A 25 12.55 -21.22 -3.04
C LEU A 25 12.66 -22.63 -3.65
N GLU A 26 12.81 -23.65 -2.81
CA GLU A 26 12.87 -25.01 -3.32
C GLU A 26 11.58 -25.42 -4.00
N HIS A 27 10.45 -25.06 -3.41
CA HIS A 27 9.17 -25.36 -4.01
C HIS A 27 9.00 -24.65 -5.34
N TRP A 28 9.38 -23.38 -5.38
CA TRP A 28 9.25 -22.58 -6.57
C TRP A 28 10.08 -23.13 -7.72
N LEU A 29 11.32 -23.52 -7.43
CA LEU A 29 12.20 -24.05 -8.46
C LEU A 29 11.71 -25.38 -9.00
N SER A 30 10.86 -26.06 -8.28
CA SER A 30 10.37 -27.37 -8.72
C SER A 30 9.18 -27.26 -9.68
N ARG A 31 8.59 -26.09 -9.83
CA ARG A 31 7.43 -25.93 -10.68
C ARG A 31 7.84 -25.71 -12.13
N ALA A 32 6.90 -25.96 -13.02
CA ALA A 32 7.14 -25.70 -14.43
C ALA A 32 7.41 -24.22 -14.66
N ALA A 33 8.34 -23.96 -15.53
CA ALA A 33 8.90 -22.63 -15.62
C ALA A 33 8.34 -21.85 -16.80
N ASP A 34 7.87 -20.67 -16.55
CA ASP A 34 7.64 -19.63 -17.52
C ASP A 34 8.22 -18.35 -16.99
N GLN A 35 8.80 -17.57 -17.87
CA GLN A 35 9.35 -16.28 -17.48
C GLN A 35 8.26 -15.38 -16.96
N VAL A 36 8.54 -14.74 -15.85
CA VAL A 36 7.60 -13.80 -15.27
C VAL A 36 8.32 -12.50 -14.97
N SER A 37 7.81 -11.42 -15.48
CA SER A 37 8.29 -10.10 -15.10
C SER A 37 7.13 -9.31 -14.54
N HIS A 38 7.45 -8.38 -13.66
CA HIS A 38 6.47 -7.55 -13.01
C HIS A 38 6.79 -6.10 -13.27
N ALA A 39 5.78 -5.34 -13.60
CA ALA A 39 5.97 -3.91 -13.79
C ALA A 39 5.27 -3.18 -12.65
N ALA A 40 6.03 -2.39 -11.95
CA ALA A 40 5.50 -1.50 -10.94
C ALA A 40 5.46 -0.12 -11.59
N ASP A 41 4.37 0.17 -12.25
CA ASP A 41 4.34 1.33 -13.11
C ASP A 41 3.30 2.38 -12.73
N LEU A 42 2.57 2.14 -11.66
CA LEU A 42 1.56 3.10 -11.25
C LEU A 42 2.11 4.51 -11.13
N PRO A 43 3.25 4.71 -10.47
CA PRO A 43 3.74 6.06 -10.31
C PRO A 43 4.21 6.74 -11.57
N SER A 44 4.35 6.03 -12.68
CA SER A 44 4.78 6.70 -13.90
C SER A 44 3.79 7.77 -14.33
N LEU A 45 2.52 7.63 -13.95
CA LEU A 45 1.52 8.64 -14.24
C LEU A 45 1.81 9.94 -13.51
N MET A 46 2.58 9.87 -12.44
CA MET A 46 2.97 11.05 -11.67
C MET A 46 4.41 11.45 -11.97
N GLY A 47 4.96 11.03 -13.09
CA GLY A 47 6.30 11.39 -13.48
C GLY A 47 7.39 10.48 -13.00
N MET A 48 7.05 9.40 -12.34
CA MET A 48 8.04 8.46 -11.84
C MET A 48 8.42 7.45 -12.92
N GLU A 49 9.59 6.88 -12.79
CA GLU A 49 10.07 5.90 -13.76
C GLU A 49 9.31 4.60 -13.66
N ARG A 50 9.12 3.97 -14.79
CA ARG A 50 8.63 2.59 -14.77
C ARG A 50 9.79 1.65 -14.57
N VAL A 51 9.55 0.66 -13.71
CA VAL A 51 10.56 -0.32 -13.37
C VAL A 51 10.01 -1.70 -13.69
N ILE A 52 10.74 -2.45 -14.50
CA ILE A 52 10.43 -3.85 -14.71
C ILE A 52 11.12 -4.65 -13.64
N ARG A 53 10.34 -5.39 -12.88
CA ARG A 53 10.88 -6.28 -11.87
C ARG A 53 10.58 -7.72 -12.27
N PHE A 54 11.53 -8.56 -12.05
CA PHE A 54 11.30 -9.98 -12.19
C PHE A 54 11.93 -10.70 -11.03
N GLY A 55 11.46 -11.89 -10.79
CA GLY A 55 11.73 -12.59 -9.56
C GLY A 55 10.46 -12.74 -8.78
N ASP A 56 10.59 -13.14 -7.56
CA ASP A 56 9.41 -13.37 -6.74
C ASP A 56 9.15 -12.20 -5.83
N ARG A 57 7.90 -12.05 -5.46
CA ARG A 57 7.49 -11.04 -4.49
C ARG A 57 7.13 -11.70 -3.19
N LEU A 58 7.79 -11.27 -2.16
CA LEU A 58 7.47 -11.75 -0.85
C LEU A 58 6.11 -11.27 -0.40
N THR A 59 5.82 -10.04 -0.72
CA THR A 59 4.57 -9.45 -0.29
C THR A 59 3.62 -9.44 -1.46
N ALA A 60 2.58 -10.20 -1.36
CA ALA A 60 1.58 -10.18 -2.39
C ALA A 60 0.64 -9.03 -2.15
N VAL A 61 1.14 -7.86 -2.28
CA VAL A 61 0.33 -6.77 -1.98
C VAL A 61 -0.11 -6.09 -3.21
N SER A 62 -1.21 -6.36 -3.68
CA SER A 62 -1.69 -5.56 -4.75
C SER A 62 -3.12 -5.26 -4.47
N THR A 63 -3.57 -4.18 -4.99
CA THR A 63 -4.97 -3.87 -4.96
C THR A 63 -5.73 -4.70 -5.95
N GLY A 64 -5.02 -5.53 -6.68
CA GLY A 64 -5.63 -6.43 -7.62
C GLY A 64 -5.86 -5.83 -8.97
N ASP A 65 -5.58 -4.58 -9.18
CA ASP A 65 -6.01 -4.02 -10.45
C ASP A 65 -4.97 -3.27 -11.24
N SER A 66 -4.10 -2.51 -10.63
CA SER A 66 -3.34 -1.62 -11.50
C SER A 66 -1.88 -1.44 -11.16
N GLU A 67 -1.46 -1.86 -9.98
CA GLU A 67 -0.11 -1.51 -9.55
C GLU A 67 0.97 -2.33 -10.20
N PHE A 68 0.66 -3.57 -10.58
CA PHE A 68 1.67 -4.45 -11.12
C PHE A 68 1.13 -5.16 -12.34
N ALA A 69 1.91 -5.14 -13.38
CA ALA A 69 1.63 -5.90 -14.58
C ALA A 69 2.44 -7.18 -14.55
N SER A 70 1.94 -8.21 -15.15
CA SER A 70 2.66 -9.45 -15.30
C SER A 70 3.22 -9.54 -16.70
N GLY A 71 4.50 -9.45 -16.82
CA GLY A 71 5.20 -9.77 -18.03
C GLY A 71 5.51 -8.65 -18.98
N VAL A 72 4.68 -7.64 -19.06
CA VAL A 72 4.80 -6.63 -20.11
C VAL A 72 4.71 -5.24 -19.51
N VAL A 73 5.57 -4.34 -19.97
CA VAL A 73 5.56 -2.96 -19.53
C VAL A 73 5.63 -2.03 -20.73
N GLN A 74 4.97 -0.91 -20.63
CA GLN A 74 5.01 0.11 -21.67
C GLN A 74 6.15 1.07 -21.40
N CYS A 75 6.93 1.36 -22.41
CA CYS A 75 8.04 2.28 -22.29
C CYS A 75 7.51 3.70 -22.01
N PRO A 76 8.05 4.36 -20.99
CA PRO A 76 7.56 5.71 -20.66
C PRO A 76 8.03 6.73 -21.67
N LYS A 77 7.52 7.94 -21.52
CA LYS A 77 7.83 9.02 -22.47
C LYS A 77 9.31 9.35 -22.49
N SER A 78 10.01 9.12 -21.39
CA SER A 78 11.46 9.36 -21.37
C SER A 78 12.23 8.40 -22.26
N GLY A 79 11.61 7.28 -22.63
CA GLY A 79 12.28 6.26 -23.41
C GLY A 79 13.15 5.34 -22.58
N VAL A 80 13.22 5.52 -21.27
CA VAL A 80 14.11 4.74 -20.43
C VAL A 80 13.29 3.84 -19.52
N LEU A 81 13.56 2.53 -19.61
CA LEU A 81 12.99 1.55 -18.68
C LEU A 81 14.06 1.13 -17.70
N ALA A 82 13.78 1.26 -16.43
CA ALA A 82 14.65 0.73 -15.39
C ALA A 82 14.31 -0.74 -15.20
N ILE A 83 15.35 -1.55 -15.11
CA ILE A 83 15.19 -2.99 -14.90
C ILE A 83 15.81 -3.34 -13.57
N GLU A 84 15.06 -4.04 -12.75
CA GLU A 84 15.54 -4.46 -11.45
C GLU A 84 15.22 -5.94 -11.28
N SER A 85 16.25 -6.71 -11.03
CA SER A 85 16.13 -8.15 -10.87
C SER A 85 16.29 -8.47 -9.38
N LYS A 86 15.25 -8.98 -8.77
CA LYS A 86 15.24 -9.32 -7.37
C LYS A 86 14.46 -10.57 -7.13
N PHE A 87 14.90 -11.31 -6.12
CA PHE A 87 14.05 -12.32 -5.53
C PHE A 87 13.29 -11.60 -4.42
N GLU A 88 12.07 -11.21 -4.70
CA GLU A 88 11.30 -10.36 -3.79
C GLU A 88 10.77 -11.18 -2.65
N SER A 89 11.19 -10.83 -1.48
CA SER A 89 10.76 -11.49 -0.26
C SER A 89 10.70 -10.41 0.82
N VAL A 90 10.51 -10.80 2.06
CA VAL A 90 10.61 -9.83 3.15
C VAL A 90 11.97 -9.15 3.09
N TYR A 91 12.98 -9.92 2.71
CA TYR A 91 14.32 -9.43 2.52
C TYR A 91 14.67 -9.66 1.06
N ASP A 92 14.64 -8.60 0.28
CA ASP A 92 14.93 -8.72 -1.13
C ASP A 92 16.36 -9.18 -1.35
N ILE A 93 16.55 -10.04 -2.34
CA ILE A 93 17.87 -10.52 -2.72
C ILE A 93 18.08 -10.13 -4.17
N PRO A 94 19.04 -9.26 -4.44
CA PRO A 94 19.27 -8.87 -5.82
C PRO A 94 19.82 -10.02 -6.65
N LEU A 95 19.41 -10.08 -7.90
CA LEU A 95 19.91 -11.05 -8.87
C LEU A 95 20.83 -10.29 -9.81
N GLY A 96 22.08 -10.19 -9.42
CA GLY A 96 23.01 -9.35 -10.13
C GLY A 96 23.91 -10.11 -11.11
N ASP A 97 24.61 -9.35 -11.92
CA ASP A 97 25.59 -9.87 -12.86
C ASP A 97 25.01 -10.87 -13.84
N ILE A 98 23.79 -10.64 -14.28
CA ILE A 98 23.16 -11.47 -15.31
C ILE A 98 22.82 -10.60 -16.50
N VAL A 99 22.60 -11.25 -17.63
CA VAL A 99 22.13 -10.57 -18.84
C VAL A 99 20.70 -10.99 -19.08
N VAL A 100 19.85 -10.02 -19.29
CA VAL A 100 18.45 -10.28 -19.59
C VAL A 100 18.17 -9.79 -21.01
N ASP A 101 17.19 -10.40 -21.63
CA ASP A 101 16.73 -9.99 -22.97
C ASP A 101 15.48 -9.16 -22.81
N VAL A 102 15.50 -7.97 -23.37
CA VAL A 102 14.30 -7.12 -23.45
C VAL A 102 13.72 -7.35 -24.83
N VAL A 103 12.48 -7.84 -24.86
CA VAL A 103 11.83 -8.25 -26.10
C VAL A 103 10.70 -7.31 -26.40
N ALA A 104 10.73 -6.69 -27.58
CA ALA A 104 9.62 -5.86 -28.03
C ALA A 104 8.44 -6.76 -28.37
N VAL A 105 7.28 -6.43 -27.80
CA VAL A 105 6.13 -7.30 -27.97
C VAL A 105 5.61 -7.30 -29.40
N ASP A 106 5.71 -6.15 -30.08
CA ASP A 106 5.11 -6.05 -31.42
C ASP A 106 5.90 -6.76 -32.49
N ASP A 107 7.24 -6.65 -32.49
CA ASP A 107 8.03 -7.21 -33.57
C ASP A 107 9.02 -8.28 -33.10
N GLY A 108 9.08 -8.54 -31.81
CA GLY A 108 9.93 -9.58 -31.27
C GLY A 108 11.42 -9.24 -31.24
N GLN A 109 11.79 -7.99 -31.48
CA GLN A 109 13.18 -7.62 -31.46
C GLN A 109 13.77 -7.81 -30.05
N ILE A 110 14.94 -8.42 -29.99
CA ILE A 110 15.58 -8.76 -28.73
C ILE A 110 16.76 -7.85 -28.49
N SER A 111 16.82 -7.23 -27.33
CA SER A 111 17.93 -6.37 -26.94
C SER A 111 18.50 -6.87 -25.62
N PRO A 112 19.73 -7.34 -25.58
CA PRO A 112 20.31 -7.79 -24.31
C PRO A 112 20.72 -6.61 -23.45
N VAL A 113 20.50 -6.76 -22.15
CA VAL A 113 20.88 -5.75 -21.16
C VAL A 113 21.65 -6.44 -20.05
N ALA A 114 22.83 -5.96 -19.75
CA ALA A 114 23.61 -6.48 -18.65
C ALA A 114 23.25 -5.75 -17.38
N LEU A 115 22.93 -6.49 -16.34
CA LEU A 115 22.58 -5.92 -15.05
C LEU A 115 23.81 -5.87 -14.16
N ASP A 116 23.85 -4.89 -13.27
CA ASP A 116 24.99 -4.76 -12.36
C ASP A 116 24.86 -5.74 -11.20
N ALA A 117 25.79 -5.65 -10.25
CA ALA A 117 25.83 -6.59 -9.15
C ALA A 117 24.59 -6.48 -8.26
N GLN A 118 23.91 -5.36 -8.27
CA GLN A 118 22.69 -5.18 -7.52
C GLN A 118 21.45 -5.55 -8.32
N GLY A 119 21.65 -6.08 -9.51
CA GLY A 119 20.52 -6.49 -10.33
C GLY A 119 19.83 -5.37 -11.05
N ARG A 120 20.50 -4.25 -11.26
CA ARG A 120 19.89 -3.08 -11.88
C ARG A 120 20.52 -2.77 -13.22
N GLY A 121 19.70 -2.27 -14.12
CA GLY A 121 20.15 -1.83 -15.43
C GLY A 121 19.10 -0.96 -16.06
N THR A 122 19.43 -0.41 -17.21
CA THR A 122 18.46 0.40 -17.95
C THR A 122 18.44 -0.04 -19.41
N PHE A 123 17.29 0.16 -20.01
CA PHE A 123 17.06 -0.10 -21.42
C PHE A 123 16.46 1.13 -22.05
N THR A 124 17.02 1.59 -23.15
CA THR A 124 16.45 2.70 -23.90
C THR A 124 15.60 2.15 -25.01
N GLY A 125 14.31 2.40 -24.91
CA GLY A 125 13.35 1.90 -25.88
C GLY A 125 12.59 3.02 -26.56
N THR A 126 11.61 2.62 -27.36
CA THR A 126 10.73 3.55 -28.03
C THR A 126 9.57 3.90 -27.12
N PRO A 127 9.36 5.19 -26.82
CA PRO A 127 8.24 5.56 -25.96
C PRO A 127 6.92 5.01 -26.49
N GLY A 128 6.12 4.44 -25.60
CA GLY A 128 4.83 3.89 -25.95
C GLY A 128 4.84 2.44 -26.40
N LYS A 129 5.99 1.90 -26.77
CA LYS A 129 6.06 0.49 -27.12
C LYS A 129 6.01 -0.39 -25.89
N PHE A 130 5.62 -1.62 -26.07
CA PHE A 130 5.52 -2.60 -25.00
C PHE A 130 6.67 -3.58 -25.07
N TYR A 131 7.23 -3.89 -23.91
CA TYR A 131 8.39 -4.77 -23.79
C TYR A 131 8.17 -5.76 -22.67
N ARG A 132 8.85 -6.90 -22.77
CA ARG A 132 8.92 -7.85 -21.66
C ARG A 132 10.38 -8.27 -21.49
N VAL A 133 10.67 -8.84 -20.33
CA VAL A 133 12.03 -9.25 -20.01
C VAL A 133 12.06 -10.77 -19.93
N GLN A 134 13.05 -11.36 -20.56
CA GLN A 134 13.31 -12.78 -20.49
C GLN A 134 14.64 -13.03 -19.81
N VAL A 135 14.67 -14.03 -18.96
CA VAL A 135 15.88 -14.39 -18.24
C VAL A 135 16.26 -15.81 -18.61
N HIS A 136 17.53 -15.99 -18.89
CA HIS A 136 18.06 -17.32 -19.19
C HIS A 136 18.77 -17.85 -17.95
N SER A 137 18.45 -19.07 -17.58
CA SER A 137 19.05 -19.66 -16.40
C SER A 137 19.35 -21.12 -16.64
N ASP A 138 20.54 -21.51 -16.19
CA ASP A 138 20.97 -22.91 -16.26
C ASP A 138 21.35 -23.44 -14.88
N VAL A 139 20.76 -22.87 -13.84
CA VAL A 139 21.15 -23.24 -12.49
C VAL A 139 20.60 -24.62 -12.14
N THR A 140 21.43 -25.38 -11.48
CA THR A 140 21.10 -26.72 -11.05
C THR A 140 20.64 -26.74 -9.60
N PRO A 141 19.88 -27.77 -9.20
CA PRO A 141 19.56 -27.92 -7.78
C PRO A 141 20.79 -27.97 -6.87
N GLU A 142 21.89 -28.52 -7.39
CA GLU A 142 23.10 -28.58 -6.59
C GLU A 142 23.67 -27.20 -6.30
N GLN A 143 23.54 -26.27 -7.24
CA GLN A 143 24.00 -24.93 -7.01
C GLN A 143 23.12 -24.20 -5.98
N ILE A 144 21.83 -24.47 -6.02
CA ILE A 144 20.94 -23.90 -5.02
C ILE A 144 21.28 -24.43 -3.64
N GLU A 145 21.57 -25.74 -3.55
CA GLU A 145 21.94 -26.32 -2.27
C GLU A 145 23.23 -25.72 -1.75
N ALA A 146 24.19 -25.46 -2.64
CA ALA A 146 25.44 -24.83 -2.21
C ALA A 146 25.19 -23.43 -1.64
N LEU A 147 24.29 -22.70 -2.25
CA LEU A 147 23.93 -21.37 -1.74
C LEU A 147 23.39 -21.46 -0.33
N PHE A 148 22.43 -22.35 -0.10
CA PHE A 148 21.83 -22.47 1.23
C PHE A 148 22.82 -23.04 2.24
N LYS A 149 23.75 -23.85 1.78
CA LYS A 149 24.80 -24.32 2.67
C LYS A 149 25.63 -23.14 3.19
N SER A 150 25.89 -22.15 2.34
CA SER A 150 26.59 -20.95 2.79
C SER A 150 25.77 -20.21 3.84
N TYR A 151 24.46 -20.04 3.60
CA TYR A 151 23.62 -19.39 4.60
C TYR A 151 23.54 -20.20 5.89
N ASP A 152 23.45 -21.53 5.77
CA ASP A 152 23.41 -22.36 6.96
C ASP A 152 24.69 -22.23 7.77
N GLY A 153 25.82 -22.13 7.09
CA GLY A 153 27.08 -21.91 7.77
C GLY A 153 27.11 -20.60 8.51
N LEU A 154 26.67 -19.54 7.87
CA LEU A 154 26.62 -18.23 8.52
C LEU A 154 25.66 -18.26 9.70
N THR A 155 24.49 -18.83 9.50
CA THR A 155 23.50 -18.92 10.58
C THR A 155 24.05 -19.70 11.77
N GLY A 156 24.71 -20.83 11.48
CA GLY A 156 25.26 -21.67 12.54
C GLY A 156 26.36 -20.98 13.33
N GLU A 157 27.23 -20.26 12.64
CA GLU A 157 28.28 -19.53 13.36
C GLU A 157 27.72 -18.42 14.22
N LEU A 158 26.73 -17.69 13.68
CA LEU A 158 26.10 -16.65 14.48
C LEU A 158 25.34 -17.24 15.66
N ASP A 159 24.63 -18.32 15.44
CA ASP A 159 23.89 -18.97 16.51
C ASP A 159 24.82 -19.46 17.63
N GLY A 160 25.91 -20.11 17.25
CA GLY A 160 26.86 -20.57 18.26
C GLY A 160 27.47 -19.44 19.05
N TRP A 161 27.84 -18.39 18.35
CA TRP A 161 28.38 -17.22 19.03
C TRP A 161 27.35 -16.58 19.96
N LEU A 162 26.13 -16.43 19.51
CA LEU A 162 25.09 -15.83 20.36
C LEU A 162 24.85 -16.66 21.63
N ARG A 163 24.80 -17.97 21.48
CA ARG A 163 24.58 -18.81 22.64
C ARG A 163 25.75 -18.76 23.62
N SER A 164 26.96 -18.72 23.09
CA SER A 164 28.14 -18.57 23.91
C SER A 164 28.12 -17.23 24.69
N GLU A 165 27.75 -16.17 24.00
CA GLU A 165 27.68 -14.86 24.65
C GLU A 165 26.57 -14.84 25.70
N TRP A 166 25.45 -15.52 25.42
CA TRP A 166 24.34 -15.53 26.36
C TRP A 166 24.72 -16.26 27.64
N GLN A 167 25.53 -17.32 27.55
CA GLN A 167 25.98 -17.99 28.77
C GLN A 167 26.76 -17.06 29.66
N GLY A 168 27.51 -16.13 29.09
CA GLY A 168 28.20 -15.14 29.85
C GLY A 168 27.34 -14.04 30.42
N PHE A 169 26.33 -13.64 29.68
CA PHE A 169 25.48 -12.53 30.11
C PHE A 169 24.37 -12.95 31.05
N LYS A 170 23.84 -14.15 30.88
CA LYS A 170 22.63 -14.55 31.60
C LYS A 170 22.72 -14.44 33.12
N PRO A 171 23.82 -14.86 33.76
CA PRO A 171 23.86 -14.74 35.22
C PRO A 171 23.73 -13.31 35.74
N GLN A 172 24.06 -12.33 34.88
CA GLN A 172 24.01 -10.93 35.29
C GLN A 172 22.60 -10.36 35.21
N TRP A 173 21.64 -11.13 34.72
CA TRP A 173 20.25 -10.70 34.58
C TRP A 173 19.41 -11.04 35.82
N SER A 174 19.98 -11.61 36.83
CA SER A 174 19.23 -12.14 37.98
C SER A 174 18.70 -11.08 38.91
N GLN A 175 19.06 -9.83 38.72
CA GLN A 175 18.77 -8.80 39.67
C GLN A 175 17.45 -8.10 39.40
N SER A 176 16.88 -7.56 40.48
CA SER A 176 15.62 -6.85 40.38
C SER A 176 15.73 -5.59 39.54
N VAL A 177 16.91 -5.04 39.44
CA VAL A 177 17.12 -3.83 38.61
C VAL A 177 16.85 -4.06 37.14
N ALA A 178 16.89 -5.32 36.75
CA ALA A 178 16.90 -5.64 35.35
C ALA A 178 15.56 -5.44 34.65
N THR A 179 14.46 -5.44 35.39
CA THR A 179 13.19 -5.67 34.73
C THR A 179 12.75 -4.55 33.82
N ALA A 180 12.84 -3.32 34.29
CA ALA A 180 12.27 -2.23 33.45
C ALA A 180 13.10 -1.98 32.21
N ALA A 181 14.43 -1.93 32.38
CA ALA A 181 15.27 -1.63 31.21
C ALA A 181 15.25 -2.75 30.20
N GLY A 182 15.28 -4.00 30.68
CA GLY A 182 15.28 -5.12 29.76
C GLY A 182 14.02 -5.21 28.95
N ASN A 183 12.87 -4.96 29.55
CA ASN A 183 11.62 -5.03 28.79
C ASN A 183 11.55 -3.98 27.69
N GLY A 184 12.06 -2.78 27.98
CA GLY A 184 12.05 -1.75 26.97
C GLY A 184 12.96 -2.06 25.80
N MET A 185 14.12 -2.62 26.10
CA MET A 185 15.04 -2.99 25.02
C MET A 185 14.44 -4.05 24.13
N LEU A 186 13.82 -5.08 24.72
CA LEU A 186 13.22 -6.11 23.91
C LEU A 186 12.08 -5.59 23.08
N ALA A 187 11.28 -4.68 23.62
CA ALA A 187 10.16 -4.15 22.89
C ALA A 187 10.60 -3.37 21.66
N GLY A 188 11.76 -2.72 21.76
CA GLY A 188 12.20 -1.84 20.69
C GLY A 188 13.06 -2.47 19.62
N SER A 189 13.67 -3.64 19.87
CA SER A 189 14.74 -4.07 18.99
C SER A 189 14.25 -4.52 17.61
N TRP A 190 13.10 -5.21 17.53
CA TRP A 190 12.58 -5.59 16.24
C TRP A 190 12.04 -4.40 15.48
N ALA A 191 11.44 -3.45 16.18
CA ALA A 191 11.06 -2.20 15.53
C ALA A 191 12.31 -1.48 15.03
N ALA A 192 13.41 -1.63 15.75
CA ALA A 192 14.66 -1.03 15.33
C ALA A 192 15.14 -1.62 14.00
N ILE A 193 15.07 -2.94 13.88
CA ILE A 193 15.48 -3.58 12.63
C ILE A 193 14.59 -3.11 11.49
N GLU A 194 13.28 -3.02 11.72
CA GLU A 194 12.39 -2.50 10.71
C GLU A 194 12.77 -1.07 10.31
N GLY A 195 13.12 -0.26 11.29
CA GLY A 195 13.46 1.12 11.01
C GLY A 195 14.72 1.27 10.20
N VAL A 196 15.73 0.43 10.47
CA VAL A 196 16.96 0.53 9.70
C VAL A 196 16.90 -0.23 8.41
N TRP A 197 15.94 -1.15 8.26
CA TRP A 197 15.90 -1.98 7.07
C TRP A 197 15.75 -1.15 5.81
N ASP A 198 14.96 -0.08 5.87
CA ASP A 198 14.79 0.79 4.72
C ASP A 198 16.07 1.53 4.37
N SER A 199 17.04 1.58 5.28
CA SER A 199 18.30 2.25 5.03
C SER A 199 19.41 1.29 4.60
N ILE A 200 19.10 0.01 4.48
CA ILE A 200 20.11 -0.98 4.15
C ILE A 200 20.74 -0.71 2.79
N GLY A 201 19.95 -0.21 1.85
CA GLY A 201 20.50 0.09 0.53
C GLY A 201 21.65 1.08 0.55
N MET A 202 21.72 1.89 1.60
CA MET A 202 22.82 2.82 1.73
C MET A 202 24.16 2.10 1.82
N LEU A 203 24.21 0.90 2.41
CA LEU A 203 25.46 0.16 2.49
C LEU A 203 26.02 -0.13 1.11
N SER A 204 25.17 -0.54 0.20
CA SER A 204 25.60 -0.81 -1.16
C SER A 204 26.08 0.46 -1.84
N GLU A 205 25.38 1.56 -1.63
CA GLU A 205 25.79 2.82 -2.25
C GLU A 205 27.10 3.33 -1.68
N ILE A 206 27.34 3.10 -0.39
CA ILE A 206 28.61 3.49 0.22
C ILE A 206 29.77 2.76 -0.44
N LEU A 207 29.58 1.47 -0.69
CA LEU A 207 30.67 0.70 -1.33
C LEU A 207 30.87 1.07 -2.78
N LYS A 208 29.82 1.50 -3.47
CA LYS A 208 29.97 1.93 -4.85
C LYS A 208 30.68 3.27 -4.96
N ASP A 209 30.39 4.19 -4.09
CA ASP A 209 30.94 5.55 -4.15
C ASP A 209 31.17 6.07 -2.73
N PRO A 210 32.25 5.58 -2.09
CA PRO A 210 32.49 6.01 -0.71
C PRO A 210 32.70 7.50 -0.57
N GLY A 211 33.23 8.15 -1.60
CA GLY A 211 33.48 9.58 -1.52
C GLY A 211 32.23 10.40 -1.34
N ALA A 212 31.11 9.93 -1.88
CA ALA A 212 29.84 10.63 -1.70
C ALA A 212 29.36 10.58 -0.27
N PHE A 213 29.94 9.73 0.56
CA PHE A 213 29.56 9.59 1.96
C PHE A 213 30.69 10.01 2.89
N ALA A 214 31.60 10.87 2.41
CA ALA A 214 32.77 11.23 3.20
C ALA A 214 32.39 11.88 4.52
N GLU A 215 31.31 12.65 4.54
CA GLU A 215 30.91 13.30 5.79
C GLU A 215 30.54 12.26 6.85
N ARG A 216 29.89 11.19 6.42
CA ARG A 216 29.51 10.13 7.36
C ARG A 216 30.69 9.25 7.70
N LEU A 217 31.49 8.89 6.73
CA LEU A 217 32.54 7.90 6.92
C LEU A 217 33.84 8.47 7.48
N GLY A 218 34.05 9.79 7.37
CA GLY A 218 35.32 10.34 7.77
C GLY A 218 36.44 9.77 6.93
N SER A 219 37.53 9.35 7.58
CA SER A 219 38.65 8.76 6.86
C SER A 219 38.31 7.41 6.25
N GLY A 220 37.17 6.81 6.66
CA GLY A 220 36.79 5.54 6.09
C GLY A 220 36.47 5.63 4.62
N ALA A 221 36.09 6.80 4.11
CA ALA A 221 35.82 6.94 2.70
C ALA A 221 37.10 6.69 1.86
N ALA A 222 38.19 7.32 2.28
CA ALA A 222 39.47 7.10 1.57
C ALA A 222 39.92 5.67 1.76
N ASP A 223 39.69 5.08 2.93
CA ASP A 223 40.08 3.70 3.16
C ASP A 223 39.34 2.75 2.22
N LEU A 224 38.04 2.96 2.03
CA LEU A 224 37.29 2.09 1.13
C LEU A 224 37.71 2.29 -0.34
N ILE A 225 38.00 3.51 -0.72
CA ILE A 225 38.50 3.76 -2.07
C ILE A 225 39.84 3.01 -2.29
N HIS A 226 40.70 3.07 -1.28
CA HIS A 226 41.96 2.35 -1.36
C HIS A 226 41.75 0.84 -1.43
N LEU A 227 40.83 0.32 -0.65
CA LEU A 227 40.53 -1.11 -0.69
C LEU A 227 40.05 -1.54 -2.08
N ALA A 228 39.21 -0.72 -2.70
CA ALA A 228 38.71 -1.05 -4.03
C ALA A 228 39.87 -1.10 -5.04
N GLU A 229 40.87 -0.29 -4.84
CA GLU A 229 42.04 -0.27 -5.77
C GLU A 229 43.03 -1.38 -5.48
N SER A 230 43.27 -1.66 -4.19
CA SER A 230 44.31 -2.60 -3.81
C SER A 230 43.81 -4.03 -3.69
N ALA A 231 42.55 -4.23 -3.41
CA ALA A 231 41.97 -5.57 -3.26
C ALA A 231 40.59 -5.59 -3.88
N PRO A 232 40.49 -5.46 -5.20
CA PRO A 232 39.17 -5.40 -5.84
C PRO A 232 38.34 -6.66 -5.64
N ASP A 233 38.96 -7.81 -5.44
CA ASP A 233 38.21 -9.03 -5.20
C ASP A 233 37.47 -8.96 -3.86
N VAL A 234 38.14 -8.46 -2.83
CA VAL A 234 37.51 -8.30 -1.53
C VAL A 234 36.37 -7.29 -1.61
N MET A 235 36.62 -6.18 -2.31
CA MET A 235 35.55 -5.18 -2.47
C MET A 235 34.35 -5.75 -3.20
N GLN A 236 34.59 -6.55 -4.22
CA GLN A 236 33.50 -7.16 -4.97
C GLN A 236 32.69 -8.10 -4.08
N LYS A 237 33.39 -8.87 -3.25
CA LYS A 237 32.68 -9.78 -2.32
C LYS A 237 31.89 -9.02 -1.28
N LEU A 238 32.44 -7.90 -0.80
CA LEU A 238 31.70 -7.07 0.15
C LEU A 238 30.47 -6.44 -0.51
N GLN A 239 30.61 -6.00 -1.74
CA GLN A 239 29.46 -5.45 -2.44
C GLN A 239 28.36 -6.49 -2.61
N LEU A 240 28.75 -7.72 -2.90
CA LEU A 240 27.77 -8.78 -3.02
C LEU A 240 27.10 -9.05 -1.68
N LEU A 241 27.88 -9.06 -0.61
CA LEU A 241 27.31 -9.29 0.72
C LEU A 241 26.31 -8.22 1.11
N VAL A 242 26.65 -6.96 0.93
CA VAL A 242 25.75 -5.89 1.35
C VAL A 242 24.55 -5.74 0.43
N SER A 243 24.58 -6.41 -0.73
CA SER A 243 23.41 -6.45 -1.60
C SER A 243 22.48 -7.60 -1.28
N ASP A 244 22.89 -8.50 -0.41
CA ASP A 244 22.12 -9.69 -0.08
C ASP A 244 21.33 -9.43 1.19
N GLU A 245 20.04 -9.17 1.04
CA GLU A 245 19.23 -8.83 2.19
C GLU A 245 19.08 -10.00 3.15
N ALA A 246 19.15 -11.25 2.65
CA ALA A 246 19.06 -12.39 3.56
C ALA A 246 20.26 -12.44 4.49
N ALA A 247 21.47 -12.26 3.96
CA ALA A 247 22.66 -12.22 4.80
C ALA A 247 22.62 -11.03 5.75
N LEU A 248 22.21 -9.87 5.26
CA LEU A 248 22.13 -8.69 6.12
C LEU A 248 21.10 -8.86 7.20
N CYS A 249 19.99 -9.54 6.89
CA CYS A 249 18.99 -9.83 7.93
C CYS A 249 19.58 -10.68 9.04
N LEU A 250 20.35 -11.71 8.69
CA LEU A 250 20.98 -12.53 9.69
C LEU A 250 21.95 -11.70 10.54
N LEU A 251 22.72 -10.84 9.92
CA LEU A 251 23.69 -10.03 10.65
C LEU A 251 23.00 -9.01 11.54
N LEU A 252 21.98 -8.35 11.02
CA LEU A 252 21.25 -7.37 11.83
C LEU A 252 20.52 -8.04 12.98
N ARG A 253 19.90 -9.19 12.71
CA ARG A 253 19.18 -9.88 13.77
C ARG A 253 20.13 -10.35 14.84
N SER A 254 21.29 -10.86 14.46
CA SER A 254 22.25 -11.30 15.47
C SER A 254 22.80 -10.11 16.26
N ALA A 255 23.09 -9.00 15.58
CA ALA A 255 23.59 -7.82 16.30
C ALA A 255 22.53 -7.28 17.25
N SER A 256 21.29 -7.21 16.80
CA SER A 256 20.22 -6.73 17.65
C SER A 256 20.02 -7.64 18.86
N LEU A 257 20.02 -8.95 18.63
CA LEU A 257 19.83 -9.89 19.73
C LEU A 257 20.99 -9.83 20.72
N TRP A 258 22.22 -9.70 20.21
CA TRP A 258 23.36 -9.57 21.09
C TRP A 258 23.24 -8.33 21.99
N LEU A 259 22.81 -7.22 21.41
CA LEU A 259 22.62 -6.01 22.21
C LEU A 259 21.51 -6.18 23.24
N GLU A 260 20.45 -6.93 22.89
CA GLU A 260 19.41 -7.23 23.87
C GLU A 260 19.92 -8.09 25.02
N MET A 261 20.92 -8.93 24.76
CA MET A 261 21.49 -9.79 25.80
C MET A 261 22.29 -9.04 26.84
N LEU A 262 22.71 -7.82 26.54
CA LEU A 262 23.51 -7.07 27.47
C LEU A 262 22.73 -6.86 28.77
N PRO A 263 23.31 -7.22 29.89
CA PRO A 263 22.61 -7.02 31.14
C PRO A 263 22.32 -5.53 31.35
N PRO A 264 21.20 -5.19 31.98
CA PRO A 264 20.92 -3.78 32.26
C PRO A 264 22.02 -3.09 33.05
N SER A 265 22.78 -3.83 33.85
CA SER A 265 23.87 -3.22 34.59
C SER A 265 24.95 -2.66 33.70
N GLN A 266 25.12 -3.20 32.48
CA GLN A 266 26.13 -2.70 31.55
C GLN A 266 25.68 -1.47 30.79
N ILE A 267 24.40 -1.15 30.87
CA ILE A 267 23.87 0.09 30.28
C ILE A 267 23.22 0.92 31.40
N ALA A 268 23.81 0.88 32.57
CA ALA A 268 23.26 1.56 33.72
C ALA A 268 23.11 3.05 33.47
N GLY A 269 22.10 3.63 34.06
CA GLY A 269 21.83 5.03 33.88
C GLY A 269 20.89 5.35 32.75
N LYS A 270 20.46 4.36 32.01
CA LYS A 270 19.58 4.57 30.87
C LYS A 270 18.19 4.01 31.14
N THR A 271 17.18 4.73 30.76
CA THR A 271 15.85 4.15 30.76
C THR A 271 15.73 3.09 29.66
N ALA A 272 14.71 2.26 29.78
CA ALA A 272 14.50 1.24 28.76
C ALA A 272 14.30 1.85 27.40
N GLU A 273 13.54 2.94 27.34
CA GLU A 273 13.27 3.58 26.06
C GLU A 273 14.53 4.18 25.46
N THR A 274 15.35 4.84 26.28
CA THR A 274 16.59 5.43 25.78
C THR A 274 17.54 4.36 25.28
N ALA A 275 17.63 3.25 25.97
CA ALA A 275 18.50 2.16 25.53
C ALA A 275 18.03 1.59 24.20
N SER A 276 16.72 1.41 24.04
CA SER A 276 16.19 0.92 22.77
C SER A 276 16.49 1.86 21.61
N MET A 277 16.34 3.15 21.84
CA MET A 277 16.63 4.13 20.81
C MET A 277 18.09 4.11 20.42
N MET A 278 18.98 3.95 21.37
CA MET A 278 20.40 3.89 21.08
C MET A 278 20.72 2.66 20.24
N ILE A 279 20.08 1.54 20.52
CA ILE A 279 20.29 0.34 19.72
C ILE A 279 19.85 0.59 18.27
N VAL A 280 18.69 1.21 18.10
CA VAL A 280 18.21 1.52 16.76
C VAL A 280 19.25 2.34 15.98
N GLN A 281 19.80 3.33 16.65
CA GLN A 281 20.68 4.28 15.98
C GLN A 281 22.02 3.68 15.59
N VAL A 282 22.44 2.62 16.27
CA VAL A 282 23.78 2.10 16.02
C VAL A 282 23.82 0.86 15.11
N LEU A 283 22.66 0.27 14.79
CA LEU A 283 22.69 -0.99 14.04
C LEU A 283 23.34 -0.85 12.67
N ILE A 284 23.02 0.20 11.94
CA ILE A 284 23.63 0.41 10.63
C ILE A 284 25.12 0.72 10.79
N ASP A 285 25.46 1.50 11.81
CA ASP A 285 26.86 1.83 12.04
C ASP A 285 27.69 0.60 12.42
N VAL A 286 27.07 -0.37 13.08
CA VAL A 286 27.75 -1.63 13.38
C VAL A 286 28.12 -2.33 12.06
N LEU A 287 27.19 -2.40 11.12
CA LEU A 287 27.49 -3.05 9.85
C LEU A 287 28.56 -2.29 9.08
N ILE A 288 28.50 -0.97 9.07
CA ILE A 288 29.52 -0.18 8.42
C ILE A 288 30.87 -0.43 9.08
N GLY A 289 30.89 -0.51 10.41
CA GLY A 289 32.11 -0.81 11.12
C GLY A 289 32.68 -2.17 10.77
N VAL A 290 31.82 -3.17 10.60
CA VAL A 290 32.27 -4.49 10.19
C VAL A 290 32.92 -4.42 8.79
N VAL A 291 32.26 -3.72 7.87
CA VAL A 291 32.80 -3.57 6.53
C VAL A 291 34.14 -2.86 6.55
N LEU A 292 34.25 -1.79 7.31
CA LEU A 292 35.49 -1.02 7.34
C LEU A 292 36.64 -1.80 7.99
N THR A 293 36.33 -2.77 8.82
CA THR A 293 37.39 -3.59 9.42
C THR A 293 38.12 -4.41 8.36
N PHE A 294 37.51 -4.66 7.21
CA PHE A 294 38.22 -5.32 6.11
C PHE A 294 39.32 -4.44 5.51
N VAL A 295 39.22 -3.13 5.69
CA VAL A 295 40.28 -2.23 5.25
C VAL A 295 41.48 -2.34 6.16
N GLY A 296 41.23 -2.44 7.44
CA GLY A 296 42.29 -2.52 8.45
C GLY A 296 41.68 -2.59 9.82
N ALA A 297 42.37 -3.19 10.75
CA ALA A 297 41.80 -3.51 12.07
C ALA A 297 41.29 -2.29 12.80
N GLY A 298 41.87 -1.14 12.60
CA GLY A 298 41.44 0.06 13.30
C GLY A 298 40.45 0.90 12.59
N ALA A 299 40.14 0.62 11.31
CA ALA A 299 39.28 1.52 10.54
C ALA A 299 37.84 1.49 11.03
N GLY A 300 37.34 0.29 11.31
CA GLY A 300 35.96 0.19 11.83
C GLY A 300 35.81 0.84 13.18
N ILE A 301 36.80 0.68 14.05
CA ILE A 301 36.74 1.28 15.38
C ILE A 301 36.84 2.79 15.28
N ALA A 302 37.66 3.30 14.37
CA ALA A 302 37.77 4.74 14.18
C ALA A 302 36.44 5.31 13.72
N TYR A 303 35.78 4.63 12.79
CA TYR A 303 34.48 5.05 12.33
C TYR A 303 33.46 5.08 13.45
N LEU A 304 33.44 4.01 14.27
CA LEU A 304 32.49 3.95 15.36
C LEU A 304 32.76 5.00 16.42
N THR A 305 34.03 5.26 16.70
CA THR A 305 34.34 6.31 17.65
C THR A 305 33.79 7.65 17.14
N LEU A 306 33.96 7.92 15.87
CA LEU A 306 33.43 9.14 15.26
C LEU A 306 31.93 9.19 15.37
N ARG A 307 31.25 8.09 15.05
CA ARG A 307 29.79 8.11 14.99
C ARG A 307 29.13 8.16 16.36
N LEU A 308 29.76 7.54 17.35
CA LEU A 308 29.17 7.43 18.67
C LEU A 308 29.57 8.54 19.64
N ALA A 309 30.49 9.40 19.22
CA ALA A 309 31.07 10.37 20.15
C ALA A 309 30.04 11.29 20.77
N ASP A 310 29.05 11.72 20.00
CA ASP A 310 28.10 12.71 20.45
C ASP A 310 26.75 12.16 20.89
N ARG A 311 26.47 10.88 20.66
CA ARG A 311 25.13 10.38 20.92
C ARG A 311 25.09 9.08 21.72
N ALA A 312 26.14 8.28 21.64
CA ALA A 312 26.12 7.00 22.34
C ALA A 312 27.53 6.57 22.75
N ALA A 313 28.32 7.54 23.21
CA ALA A 313 29.72 7.28 23.57
C ALA A 313 29.86 6.16 24.58
N GLN A 314 28.90 6.04 25.52
CA GLN A 314 28.97 5.01 26.54
C GLN A 314 28.76 3.62 25.97
N LEU A 315 28.30 3.48 24.76
CA LEU A 315 28.16 2.17 24.13
C LEU A 315 29.39 1.77 23.34
N LEU A 316 30.39 2.65 23.24
CA LEU A 316 31.50 2.40 22.32
C LEU A 316 32.24 1.12 22.65
N SER A 317 32.52 0.87 23.91
CA SER A 317 33.28 -0.34 24.26
C SER A 317 32.49 -1.60 23.92
N VAL A 318 31.18 -1.55 24.14
CA VAL A 318 30.32 -2.68 23.82
C VAL A 318 30.26 -2.91 22.31
N VAL A 319 30.09 -1.84 21.55
CA VAL A 319 29.97 -1.95 20.10
C VAL A 319 31.28 -2.40 19.48
N LYS A 320 32.42 -1.99 20.04
CA LYS A 320 33.71 -2.48 19.55
C LYS A 320 33.81 -4.00 19.65
N ARG A 321 33.35 -4.58 20.77
CA ARG A 321 33.36 -6.03 20.92
C ARG A 321 32.45 -6.71 19.90
N LEU A 322 31.26 -6.12 19.69
CA LEU A 322 30.32 -6.67 18.73
C LEU A 322 30.91 -6.66 17.32
N VAL A 323 31.49 -5.55 16.91
CA VAL A 323 32.05 -5.45 15.55
C VAL A 323 33.20 -6.42 15.37
N LYS A 324 34.07 -6.56 16.38
CA LYS A 324 35.18 -7.48 16.27
C LYS A 324 34.71 -8.92 16.09
N ALA A 325 33.70 -9.32 16.88
CA ALA A 325 33.16 -10.68 16.79
C ALA A 325 32.47 -10.89 15.44
N MET A 326 31.65 -9.93 15.01
CA MET A 326 30.95 -10.08 13.75
C MET A 326 31.92 -10.06 12.57
N PHE A 327 32.97 -9.26 12.64
CA PHE A 327 33.99 -9.28 11.59
C PHE A 327 34.56 -10.67 11.41
N GLY A 328 34.88 -11.34 12.51
CA GLY A 328 35.44 -12.68 12.42
C GLY A 328 34.51 -13.64 11.72
N ILE A 329 33.22 -13.57 12.05
CA ILE A 329 32.24 -14.46 11.43
C ILE A 329 32.05 -14.10 9.96
N VAL A 330 31.93 -12.82 9.65
CA VAL A 330 31.73 -12.39 8.28
C VAL A 330 32.96 -12.71 7.43
N ASN A 331 34.14 -12.54 8.00
CA ASN A 331 35.37 -12.88 7.28
C ASN A 331 35.39 -14.35 6.88
N THR A 332 34.93 -15.21 7.76
CA THR A 332 34.80 -16.62 7.43
C THR A 332 33.78 -16.84 6.33
N PHE A 333 32.62 -16.19 6.47
CA PHE A 333 31.55 -16.36 5.49
C PHE A 333 31.94 -15.89 4.10
N ILE A 334 32.72 -14.83 4.03
CA ILE A 334 33.06 -14.23 2.74
C ILE A 334 33.89 -15.18 1.87
N HIS A 335 34.50 -16.19 2.47
CA HIS A 335 35.23 -17.20 1.69
C HIS A 335 34.29 -18.08 0.88
N TYR A 336 32.98 -18.08 1.20
CA TYR A 336 32.00 -18.86 0.47
C TYR A 336 31.26 -18.04 -0.57
N VAL A 337 31.63 -16.77 -0.71
CA VAL A 337 30.85 -15.87 -1.56
C VAL A 337 30.96 -16.28 -3.04
N ASP A 338 32.03 -16.92 -3.44
CA ASP A 338 32.13 -17.33 -4.83
C ASP A 338 31.05 -18.33 -5.23
N GLN A 339 30.76 -19.32 -4.38
CA GLN A 339 29.67 -20.26 -4.67
C GLN A 339 28.34 -19.54 -4.69
N TYR A 340 28.12 -18.71 -3.71
CA TYR A 340 26.93 -17.92 -3.60
C TYR A 340 26.77 -16.99 -4.81
N LYS A 341 27.86 -16.37 -5.26
CA LYS A 341 27.82 -15.48 -6.42
C LYS A 341 27.41 -16.23 -7.69
N THR A 342 27.94 -17.43 -7.87
CA THR A 342 27.60 -18.22 -9.05
C THR A 342 26.12 -18.54 -9.08
N VAL A 343 25.59 -18.96 -7.95
CA VAL A 343 24.16 -19.30 -7.88
C VAL A 343 23.32 -18.05 -8.05
N ALA A 344 23.67 -16.97 -7.39
CA ALA A 344 22.89 -15.75 -7.49
C ALA A 344 22.88 -15.19 -8.91
N ALA A 345 24.01 -15.29 -9.59
CA ALA A 345 24.10 -14.75 -10.96
C ALA A 345 23.29 -15.56 -11.95
N ARG A 346 23.12 -16.86 -11.72
CA ARG A 346 22.49 -17.71 -12.72
C ARG A 346 21.23 -18.39 -12.22
N GLY A 347 21.26 -18.81 -10.99
CA GLY A 347 20.29 -19.75 -10.56
C GLY A 347 19.00 -19.20 -10.12
N ILE A 348 19.06 -18.16 -9.41
CA ILE A 348 17.79 -17.61 -8.95
C ILE A 348 17.01 -17.06 -10.13
N ALA A 349 17.70 -16.76 -11.21
CA ALA A 349 17.02 -16.44 -12.45
C ALA A 349 16.12 -17.58 -12.90
N ALA A 350 16.48 -18.83 -12.58
CA ALA A 350 15.59 -19.94 -12.89
C ALA A 350 14.29 -19.84 -12.12
N GLY A 351 14.34 -19.32 -10.91
CA GLY A 351 13.13 -19.15 -10.14
C GLY A 351 12.22 -18.10 -10.72
N VAL A 352 12.79 -17.09 -11.37
CA VAL A 352 11.99 -16.08 -12.01
C VAL A 352 11.05 -16.70 -13.03
N LYS A 353 11.50 -17.73 -13.70
CA LYS A 353 10.69 -18.39 -14.71
C LYS A 353 9.49 -19.09 -14.14
N LYS A 354 9.51 -19.42 -12.87
CA LYS A 354 8.46 -20.24 -12.26
C LYS A 354 7.36 -19.41 -11.63
N GLY A 355 7.44 -18.10 -11.80
CA GLY A 355 6.40 -17.26 -11.28
C GLY A 355 6.72 -16.76 -9.91
N ARG A 356 5.71 -16.48 -9.16
CA ARG A 356 5.85 -15.80 -7.89
C ARG A 356 5.96 -16.74 -6.73
N MET A 357 6.70 -16.32 -5.74
CA MET A 357 6.83 -17.03 -4.49
C MET A 357 6.67 -16.02 -3.36
N GLN A 358 5.99 -16.44 -2.32
CA GLN A 358 5.84 -15.61 -1.14
C GLN A 358 6.60 -16.23 0.00
N LEU A 359 7.53 -15.48 0.54
CA LEU A 359 8.23 -15.89 1.73
C LEU A 359 7.51 -15.30 2.93
N ARG A 360 7.10 -16.15 3.83
CA ARG A 360 6.39 -15.71 5.02
C ARG A 360 7.11 -16.21 6.24
N TRP A 361 7.12 -15.39 7.27
CA TRP A 361 7.56 -15.83 8.57
C TRP A 361 6.45 -16.65 9.19
N ASP A 362 6.80 -17.72 9.86
CA ASP A 362 5.76 -18.48 10.54
C ASP A 362 5.24 -17.69 11.74
N ALA A 363 4.20 -18.22 12.39
CA ALA A 363 3.53 -17.48 13.45
C ALA A 363 4.46 -17.17 14.62
N LYS A 364 5.37 -18.07 14.93
CA LYS A 364 6.28 -17.84 16.05
C LYS A 364 7.29 -16.77 15.73
N ARG A 365 7.86 -16.84 14.53
CA ARG A 365 8.80 -15.80 14.13
C ARG A 365 8.09 -14.48 13.92
N ASN A 366 6.87 -14.52 13.44
CA ASN A 366 6.11 -13.30 13.28
C ASN A 366 5.69 -12.73 14.63
N ALA A 367 5.72 -13.50 15.70
CA ALA A 367 5.48 -12.91 17.00
C ALA A 367 6.54 -11.86 17.31
N ALA A 368 7.78 -12.13 16.91
CA ALA A 368 8.85 -11.15 17.06
C ALA A 368 8.77 -10.07 15.97
N LEU A 369 8.23 -10.41 14.82
CA LEU A 369 8.13 -9.49 13.71
C LEU A 369 6.70 -9.04 13.49
N LYS A 370 5.83 -9.23 14.45
CA LYS A 370 4.43 -8.91 14.23
C LYS A 370 4.20 -7.43 14.03
N LYS A 371 5.18 -6.63 14.36
CA LYS A 371 5.10 -5.22 14.00
C LYS A 371 5.23 -5.03 12.51
N ASN A 372 5.62 -6.06 11.80
CA ASN A 372 5.61 -6.05 10.36
C ASN A 372 4.24 -6.37 9.79
N GLU A 373 3.21 -6.33 10.60
CA GLU A 373 1.88 -6.49 10.06
C GLU A 373 1.58 -5.42 9.02
N HIS A 374 2.25 -4.29 9.14
CA HIS A 374 2.17 -3.26 8.12
C HIS A 374 3.12 -3.52 6.97
N HIS A 375 3.85 -4.61 7.03
CA HIS A 375 4.62 -5.07 5.89
C HIS A 375 3.68 -5.42 4.75
N ASP A 376 4.20 -5.37 3.52
CA ASP A 376 3.34 -5.60 2.36
C ASP A 376 2.65 -6.96 2.38
N ASN A 377 3.26 -7.96 3.04
CA ASN A 377 2.64 -9.27 3.14
C ASN A 377 1.36 -9.26 3.96
N ALA A 378 1.27 -8.33 4.89
CA ALA A 378 0.15 -8.30 5.82
C ALA A 378 -0.31 -6.86 5.95
N PRO A 379 -0.96 -6.33 4.91
CA PRO A 379 -1.40 -4.93 4.98
C PRO A 379 -2.46 -4.75 6.05
N ASP A 380 -2.47 -3.59 6.64
CA ASP A 380 -3.45 -3.25 7.65
C ASP A 380 -4.79 -2.96 7.02
N GLN A 381 -5.83 -3.49 7.63
CA GLN A 381 -7.18 -3.17 7.24
C GLN A 381 -7.56 -1.80 7.80
N ALA A 382 -8.40 -1.07 7.07
CA ALA A 382 -8.94 0.19 7.56
C ALA A 382 -9.78 -0.05 8.81
N LYS A 383 -9.67 0.85 9.77
CA LYS A 383 -10.36 0.71 11.04
C LYS A 383 -11.14 1.95 11.38
N ASN A 384 -12.24 1.74 12.06
CA ASN A 384 -13.01 2.82 12.65
C ASN A 384 -12.20 3.52 13.74
N PRO A 385 -12.60 4.72 14.13
CA PRO A 385 -11.91 5.38 15.23
C PRO A 385 -11.90 4.59 16.54
N ASN A 386 -12.87 3.70 16.74
CA ASN A 386 -12.90 2.88 17.94
C ASN A 386 -12.07 1.60 17.79
N GLY A 387 -11.43 1.39 16.66
CA GLY A 387 -10.58 0.23 16.45
C GLY A 387 -11.21 -0.95 15.74
N ASP A 388 -12.51 -0.91 15.51
CA ASP A 388 -13.19 -2.00 14.80
C ASP A 388 -12.84 -1.96 13.32
N SER A 389 -12.68 -3.13 12.72
CA SER A 389 -12.49 -3.22 11.27
C SER A 389 -13.74 -2.77 10.54
N ALA A 390 -13.58 -2.02 9.47
CA ALA A 390 -14.71 -1.51 8.73
C ALA A 390 -14.31 -1.16 7.31
N ASP A 391 -15.18 -1.45 6.37
CA ASP A 391 -14.99 -1.02 4.99
C ASP A 391 -15.61 0.38 4.83
N CYS A 392 -15.35 1.01 3.68
CA CYS A 392 -15.98 2.30 3.40
C CYS A 392 -17.48 2.14 3.22
N ALA A 393 -18.19 3.25 3.37
CA ALA A 393 -19.67 3.17 3.36
C ALA A 393 -20.21 2.52 2.09
N PRO A 394 -19.74 2.86 0.89
CA PRO A 394 -20.32 2.23 -0.30
C PRO A 394 -20.10 0.73 -0.37
N LEU A 395 -19.08 0.19 0.29
CA LEU A 395 -18.75 -1.23 0.23
C LEU A 395 -19.22 -1.99 1.46
N THR A 396 -19.73 -1.31 2.47
CA THR A 396 -20.15 -1.95 3.71
C THR A 396 -21.49 -2.64 3.51
N CYS A 397 -21.59 -3.85 4.02
CA CYS A 397 -22.83 -4.60 3.97
C CYS A 397 -23.89 -3.91 4.82
N THR A 398 -25.01 -3.59 4.20
CA THR A 398 -26.17 -3.03 4.91
C THR A 398 -27.41 -3.81 4.51
N ASN A 399 -28.50 -3.56 5.22
CA ASN A 399 -29.77 -4.21 4.88
C ASN A 399 -30.63 -3.32 3.97
N GLY A 400 -29.99 -2.40 3.26
CA GLY A 400 -30.71 -1.45 2.43
C GLY A 400 -30.93 -0.12 3.09
N CYS A 401 -30.80 -0.06 4.41
CA CYS A 401 -30.70 1.18 5.16
C CYS A 401 -29.21 1.43 5.43
N PRO A 402 -28.80 2.66 5.66
CA PRO A 402 -27.36 2.87 5.87
C PRO A 402 -26.89 2.53 7.28
N VAL A 403 -27.33 1.41 7.80
CA VAL A 403 -26.86 0.83 9.06
C VAL A 403 -25.95 -0.34 8.71
N SER A 404 -24.75 -0.32 9.24
CA SER A 404 -23.78 -1.37 8.97
C SER A 404 -24.23 -2.68 9.62
N MET A 405 -24.28 -3.75 8.84
CA MET A 405 -24.57 -5.07 9.39
C MET A 405 -23.35 -5.66 10.08
N VAL A 406 -22.22 -4.97 10.04
CA VAL A 406 -21.02 -5.39 10.73
C VAL A 406 -20.93 -4.77 12.11
N THR A 407 -21.01 -3.45 12.18
CA THR A 407 -20.77 -2.70 13.42
C THR A 407 -22.03 -2.18 14.05
N GLY A 408 -23.12 -2.15 13.31
CA GLY A 408 -24.37 -1.55 13.79
C GLY A 408 -24.40 -0.04 13.73
N GLU A 409 -23.37 0.58 13.16
CA GLU A 409 -23.31 2.03 13.12
C GLU A 409 -24.06 2.59 11.92
N GLU A 410 -24.49 3.83 12.04
CA GLU A 410 -25.09 4.54 10.93
C GLU A 410 -23.99 5.07 10.01
N LEU A 411 -24.23 4.96 8.71
CA LEU A 411 -23.29 5.42 7.69
C LEU A 411 -24.01 6.36 6.72
N LEU A 412 -24.63 7.39 7.26
CA LEU A 412 -25.44 8.31 6.46
C LEU A 412 -24.54 9.16 5.57
N THR A 413 -24.73 9.07 4.26
CA THR A 413 -23.90 9.76 3.28
C THR A 413 -24.77 10.62 2.38
N LEU A 414 -24.41 11.90 2.26
CA LEU A 414 -25.19 12.87 1.51
C LEU A 414 -24.27 13.75 0.68
N THR A 415 -24.66 14.02 -0.56
CA THR A 415 -23.90 14.92 -1.42
C THR A 415 -24.56 16.29 -1.38
N ASP A 416 -23.78 17.28 -0.94
CA ASP A 416 -24.30 18.64 -0.74
C ASP A 416 -23.99 19.57 -1.90
N GLY A 417 -23.09 19.17 -2.81
CA GLY A 417 -22.78 20.02 -3.95
C GLY A 417 -21.72 19.38 -4.81
N THR A 418 -21.53 19.95 -5.98
CA THR A 418 -20.56 19.43 -6.93
C THR A 418 -19.76 20.57 -7.51
N LEU A 419 -18.54 20.27 -7.91
CA LEU A 419 -17.69 21.17 -8.67
C LEU A 419 -17.44 20.53 -10.02
N ASP A 420 -17.86 21.22 -11.08
CA ASP A 420 -17.66 20.71 -12.43
C ASP A 420 -16.23 20.95 -12.88
N GLY A 421 -15.86 20.30 -13.97
CA GLY A 421 -14.53 20.42 -14.52
C GLY A 421 -14.07 19.12 -15.13
N LEU A 422 -12.81 19.13 -15.59
CA LEU A 422 -12.22 17.93 -16.15
C LEU A 422 -12.09 16.82 -15.10
N LEU A 423 -11.95 17.23 -13.86
CA LEU A 423 -11.88 16.32 -12.73
C LEU A 423 -13.03 16.68 -11.79
N PRO A 424 -14.24 16.18 -12.06
CA PRO A 424 -15.39 16.57 -11.28
C PRO A 424 -15.26 16.14 -9.82
N PHE A 425 -15.81 16.94 -8.93
CA PHE A 425 -15.69 16.67 -7.51
C PHE A 425 -17.05 16.81 -6.85
N GLU A 426 -17.36 15.88 -5.96
CA GLU A 426 -18.58 15.93 -5.16
C GLU A 426 -18.23 16.26 -3.72
N PHE A 427 -18.86 17.29 -3.19
CA PHE A 427 -18.73 17.59 -1.78
C PHE A 427 -19.76 16.76 -1.03
N THR A 428 -19.28 15.67 -0.45
CA THR A 428 -20.09 14.67 0.21
C THR A 428 -19.79 14.71 1.70
N ARG A 429 -20.80 14.63 2.52
CA ARG A 429 -20.60 14.50 3.96
C ARG A 429 -21.14 13.16 4.42
N LEU A 430 -20.50 12.62 5.42
CA LEU A 430 -20.86 11.32 5.94
C LEU A 430 -20.89 11.35 7.46
N TYR A 431 -21.96 10.83 8.03
CA TYR A 431 -22.06 10.64 9.47
C TYR A 431 -21.74 9.19 9.79
N ARG A 432 -20.85 8.99 10.76
CA ARG A 432 -20.46 7.65 11.18
C ARG A 432 -20.54 7.59 12.69
N THR A 433 -21.28 6.62 13.21
CA THR A 433 -21.53 6.54 14.66
C THR A 433 -20.24 6.36 15.44
N SER A 434 -19.26 5.63 14.90
CA SER A 434 -18.00 5.42 15.62
C SER A 434 -17.13 6.66 15.65
N ALA A 435 -17.47 7.71 14.93
CA ALA A 435 -16.67 8.93 14.87
C ALA A 435 -17.29 10.08 15.69
N VAL A 436 -18.17 9.78 16.63
CA VAL A 436 -18.91 10.84 17.33
C VAL A 436 -18.04 11.69 18.24
N GLU A 437 -16.80 11.29 18.49
CA GLU A 437 -15.89 12.12 19.27
C GLU A 437 -14.99 12.98 18.38
N ILE A 438 -15.19 12.93 17.09
CA ILE A 438 -14.35 13.65 16.13
C ILE A 438 -15.15 14.73 15.43
N ASP A 439 -14.60 15.94 15.39
CA ASP A 439 -15.24 17.08 14.75
C ASP A 439 -14.24 17.67 13.76
N VAL A 440 -14.47 17.45 12.46
CA VAL A 440 -13.58 17.99 11.43
C VAL A 440 -14.07 19.34 10.91
N GLY A 441 -15.04 19.95 11.60
CA GLY A 441 -15.61 21.21 11.20
C GLY A 441 -17.04 21.14 10.77
N LEU A 442 -17.65 19.95 10.83
CA LEU A 442 -19.07 19.76 10.54
C LEU A 442 -19.86 19.26 11.74
N GLY A 443 -19.27 19.35 12.95
CA GLY A 443 -19.90 18.83 14.13
C GLY A 443 -19.54 17.37 14.35
N PHE A 444 -19.76 16.92 15.56
CA PHE A 444 -19.34 15.59 15.97
C PHE A 444 -20.00 14.51 15.13
N GLY A 445 -19.21 13.55 14.68
CA GLY A 445 -19.70 12.41 13.92
C GLY A 445 -19.69 12.59 12.41
N TRP A 446 -19.60 13.81 11.94
CA TRP A 446 -19.65 14.11 10.52
C TRP A 446 -18.25 14.33 9.95
N SER A 447 -18.07 13.94 8.71
CA SER A 447 -16.86 14.23 7.95
C SER A 447 -17.27 14.59 6.53
N HIS A 448 -16.30 14.95 5.69
CA HIS A 448 -16.61 15.35 4.33
C HIS A 448 -15.46 15.02 3.39
N SER A 449 -15.71 15.24 2.09
CA SER A 449 -14.80 14.80 1.03
C SER A 449 -13.42 15.43 1.09
N LEU A 450 -13.28 16.57 1.74
CA LEU A 450 -11.99 17.27 1.81
C LEU A 450 -11.30 17.06 3.16
N ALA A 451 -11.79 16.14 3.98
CA ALA A 451 -11.24 15.95 5.31
C ALA A 451 -10.16 14.86 5.37
N HIS A 452 -9.71 14.38 4.23
CA HIS A 452 -8.59 13.44 4.21
C HIS A 452 -7.36 14.06 4.84
N ARG A 453 -6.64 13.27 5.63
CA ARG A 453 -5.39 13.73 6.20
C ARG A 453 -4.48 12.55 6.50
N LEU A 454 -3.22 12.85 6.67
CA LEU A 454 -2.23 11.86 7.08
C LEU A 454 -1.71 12.24 8.45
N GLU A 455 -1.60 11.26 9.32
CA GLU A 455 -0.98 11.43 10.64
C GLU A 455 0.27 10.57 10.68
N PHE A 456 1.31 11.09 11.31
CA PHE A 456 2.59 10.41 11.35
C PHE A 456 2.79 9.81 12.73
N ASP A 457 3.20 8.54 12.76
CA ASP A 457 3.38 7.79 14.00
C ASP A 457 4.67 7.00 13.86
N GLY A 458 5.79 7.64 14.21
CA GLY A 458 7.08 6.99 14.09
C GLY A 458 7.41 6.66 12.66
N GLU A 459 7.50 5.37 12.38
CA GLU A 459 7.84 4.88 11.05
C GLU A 459 6.63 4.54 10.20
N ALA A 460 5.47 4.95 10.66
CA ALA A 460 4.23 4.68 9.97
C ALA A 460 3.52 5.96 9.65
N VAL A 461 2.67 5.89 8.63
CA VAL A 461 1.77 6.98 8.31
C VAL A 461 0.35 6.40 8.32
N ILE A 462 -0.57 7.16 8.91
CA ILE A 462 -1.94 6.73 9.03
C ILE A 462 -2.79 7.64 8.16
N TRP A 463 -3.48 7.05 7.21
CA TRP A 463 -4.42 7.78 6.38
C TRP A 463 -5.75 7.80 7.09
N VAL A 464 -6.19 9.00 7.49
CA VAL A 464 -7.53 9.21 8.03
C VAL A 464 -8.35 9.73 6.87
N ASP A 465 -9.26 8.90 6.40
CA ASP A 465 -9.98 9.21 5.17
C ASP A 465 -11.20 10.08 5.45
N HIS A 466 -11.95 10.35 4.40
CA HIS A 466 -13.10 11.25 4.50
C HIS A 466 -14.23 10.66 5.33
N GLU A 467 -14.14 9.39 5.73
CA GLU A 467 -15.11 8.76 6.62
C GLU A 467 -14.57 8.60 8.03
N ASN A 468 -13.41 9.19 8.31
CA ASN A 468 -12.71 9.05 9.58
C ASN A 468 -12.21 7.63 9.86
N ARG A 469 -12.14 6.79 8.84
CA ARG A 469 -11.49 5.50 8.99
C ARG A 469 -9.99 5.70 8.94
N ARG A 470 -9.28 4.83 9.62
CA ARG A 470 -7.83 4.92 9.76
C ARG A 470 -7.18 3.71 9.12
N THR A 471 -6.25 3.95 8.22
CA THR A 471 -5.50 2.90 7.56
C THR A 471 -4.02 3.17 7.75
N ARG A 472 -3.30 2.18 8.28
CA ARG A 472 -1.89 2.34 8.60
C ARG A 472 -1.04 1.81 7.46
N PHE A 473 -0.02 2.59 7.07
CA PHE A 473 0.97 2.20 6.07
C PHE A 473 2.35 2.37 6.66
N PRO A 474 3.30 1.52 6.28
CA PRO A 474 4.70 1.90 6.51
C PRO A 474 5.00 3.19 5.78
N LEU A 475 5.86 4.01 6.37
CA LEU A 475 6.19 5.29 5.77
C LEU A 475 7.06 5.07 4.53
N PRO A 476 6.68 5.59 3.36
CA PRO A 476 7.54 5.45 2.19
C PRO A 476 8.88 6.13 2.39
N SER A 477 9.90 5.60 1.73
CA SER A 477 11.25 6.11 1.83
C SER A 477 11.87 6.08 0.45
N VAL A 478 13.07 6.64 0.34
CA VAL A 478 13.79 6.62 -0.93
C VAL A 478 14.08 5.18 -1.36
N GLU A 479 14.38 4.31 -0.40
CA GLU A 479 14.66 2.91 -0.70
C GLU A 479 13.39 2.13 -1.04
N ARG A 480 12.25 2.59 -0.54
CA ARG A 480 10.98 1.94 -0.77
C ARG A 480 9.94 3.04 -1.01
N PRO A 481 9.94 3.60 -2.20
CA PRO A 481 9.17 4.83 -2.42
C PRO A 481 7.66 4.62 -2.52
N GLN A 482 7.18 3.40 -2.67
CA GLN A 482 5.74 3.17 -2.74
C GLN A 482 5.36 1.94 -1.93
N ILE A 483 4.23 2.06 -1.25
CA ILE A 483 3.69 1.01 -0.40
C ILE A 483 2.26 0.75 -0.85
N HIS A 484 1.93 -0.51 -1.08
CA HIS A 484 0.60 -0.91 -1.52
C HIS A 484 -0.15 -1.59 -0.39
N ASN A 485 -1.45 -1.39 -0.35
CA ASN A 485 -2.32 -2.03 0.62
C ASN A 485 -3.51 -2.58 -0.14
N SER A 486 -3.54 -3.89 -0.33
CA SER A 486 -4.60 -4.52 -1.11
C SER A 486 -5.94 -4.52 -0.38
N LEU A 487 -5.91 -4.52 0.94
CA LEU A 487 -7.17 -4.53 1.70
C LEU A 487 -7.88 -3.20 1.61
N SER A 488 -7.15 -2.10 1.58
CA SER A 488 -7.75 -0.78 1.41
C SER A 488 -7.78 -0.33 -0.04
N ARG A 489 -7.22 -1.12 -0.94
CA ARG A 489 -7.19 -0.80 -2.37
C ARG A 489 -6.54 0.54 -2.61
N ALA A 490 -5.43 0.76 -1.96
CA ALA A 490 -4.74 2.05 -2.00
C ALA A 490 -3.23 1.83 -2.02
N ALA A 491 -2.54 2.83 -2.49
CA ALA A 491 -1.08 2.86 -2.43
C ALA A 491 -0.65 4.25 -1.99
N ILE A 492 0.45 4.31 -1.25
CA ILE A 492 0.99 5.59 -0.82
C ILE A 492 2.45 5.65 -1.28
N PHE A 493 2.88 6.80 -1.77
CA PHE A 493 4.23 6.92 -2.29
C PHE A 493 4.75 8.34 -2.14
N LEU A 494 6.07 8.43 -2.27
CA LEU A 494 6.74 9.74 -2.17
C LEU A 494 6.36 10.62 -3.34
N GLY A 495 6.08 11.88 -3.06
CA GLY A 495 5.83 12.85 -4.08
C GLY A 495 7.10 13.54 -4.57
N ASP A 496 6.94 14.44 -5.53
CA ASP A 496 8.06 15.17 -6.11
C ASP A 496 8.56 16.29 -5.22
N GLU A 497 7.68 16.83 -4.39
CA GLU A 497 8.04 17.95 -3.53
C GLU A 497 8.51 17.44 -2.17
N PRO A 498 9.32 18.23 -1.45
CA PRO A 498 9.68 17.85 -0.09
C PRO A 498 8.44 17.69 0.77
N GLU A 499 8.44 16.67 1.61
CA GLU A 499 7.34 16.38 2.54
C GLU A 499 6.03 16.02 1.85
N GLU A 500 6.06 15.76 0.57
CA GLU A 500 4.85 15.38 -0.15
C GLU A 500 4.69 13.86 -0.17
N LEU A 501 3.49 13.39 0.18
CA LEU A 501 3.09 12.01 0.00
C LEU A 501 1.84 11.98 -0.88
N ILE A 502 1.74 10.98 -1.71
CA ILE A 502 0.63 10.84 -2.63
C ILE A 502 -0.07 9.54 -2.36
N LEU A 503 -1.39 9.60 -2.21
CA LEU A 503 -2.21 8.42 -2.03
C LEU A 503 -2.98 8.17 -3.31
N ALA A 504 -2.82 6.96 -3.86
CA ALA A 504 -3.53 6.55 -5.06
C ALA A 504 -4.60 5.55 -4.64
N LEU A 505 -5.82 5.78 -5.09
CA LEU A 505 -6.94 4.88 -4.83
C LEU A 505 -7.22 4.07 -6.08
N ALA A 506 -7.36 2.75 -5.91
CA ALA A 506 -7.76 1.88 -7.00
C ALA A 506 -9.24 2.08 -7.31
N GLY A 507 -9.57 1.99 -8.57
CA GLY A 507 -10.95 2.15 -8.98
C GLY A 507 -11.03 2.38 -10.48
N ASP A 508 -12.23 2.63 -10.95
CA ASP A 508 -12.43 2.82 -12.38
C ASP A 508 -11.70 4.04 -12.91
N ALA A 509 -11.65 5.11 -12.12
CA ALA A 509 -10.95 6.32 -12.49
C ALA A 509 -9.85 6.56 -11.48
N ALA A 510 -8.63 6.63 -11.96
CA ALA A 510 -7.49 6.85 -11.08
C ALA A 510 -7.55 8.23 -10.47
N ARG A 511 -7.41 8.29 -9.16
CA ARG A 511 -7.38 9.55 -8.42
C ARG A 511 -6.18 9.52 -7.49
N PHE A 512 -5.50 10.65 -7.43
CA PHE A 512 -4.30 10.80 -6.61
C PHE A 512 -4.52 11.96 -5.66
N TYR A 513 -4.36 11.66 -4.38
CA TYR A 513 -4.53 12.65 -3.32
C TYR A 513 -3.15 13.07 -2.84
N HIS A 514 -2.86 14.35 -2.95
CA HIS A 514 -1.54 14.90 -2.63
C HIS A 514 -1.58 15.53 -1.25
N PHE A 515 -0.64 15.13 -0.41
CA PHE A 515 -0.55 15.63 0.95
C PHE A 515 0.81 16.29 1.15
N ARG A 516 0.83 17.38 1.86
CA ARG A 516 2.06 18.02 2.30
C ARG A 516 1.99 18.20 3.79
N ALA A 517 3.00 17.63 4.51
CA ALA A 517 3.00 17.64 5.97
C ALA A 517 1.68 17.13 6.53
N GLY A 518 1.10 16.16 5.87
CA GLY A 518 -0.11 15.50 6.30
C GLY A 518 -1.41 16.16 5.91
N ARG A 519 -1.36 17.31 5.25
CA ARG A 519 -2.57 18.03 4.85
C ARG A 519 -2.82 17.89 3.37
N LEU A 520 -4.07 17.68 2.99
CA LEU A 520 -4.46 17.53 1.60
C LEU A 520 -4.25 18.85 0.87
N VAL A 521 -3.48 18.83 -0.22
CA VAL A 521 -3.21 20.05 -1.00
C VAL A 521 -3.71 19.93 -2.43
N ALA A 522 -4.02 18.73 -2.93
CA ALA A 522 -4.49 18.62 -4.30
C ALA A 522 -5.09 17.24 -4.52
N VAL A 523 -5.95 17.15 -5.54
CA VAL A 523 -6.44 15.90 -6.08
C VAL A 523 -6.17 15.95 -7.58
N SER A 524 -5.62 14.86 -8.15
CA SER A 524 -5.30 14.85 -9.57
C SER A 524 -5.71 13.54 -10.21
N ASP A 525 -5.66 13.48 -11.52
CA ASP A 525 -5.92 12.26 -12.26
C ASP A 525 -4.67 11.85 -13.04
N ALA A 526 -4.80 10.79 -13.85
CA ALA A 526 -3.67 10.25 -14.57
C ALA A 526 -3.15 11.16 -15.70
N TYR A 527 -3.94 12.12 -16.11
CA TYR A 527 -3.54 13.05 -17.15
C TYR A 527 -2.97 14.35 -16.60
N GLY A 528 -2.88 14.47 -15.31
CA GLY A 528 -2.37 15.67 -14.71
C GLY A 528 -3.40 16.75 -14.46
N ASN A 529 -4.66 16.50 -14.72
CA ASN A 529 -5.71 17.42 -14.33
C ASN A 529 -5.74 17.51 -12.81
N ARG A 530 -5.96 18.69 -12.28
CA ARG A 530 -5.69 18.89 -10.87
C ARG A 530 -6.72 19.83 -10.25
N LEU A 531 -7.18 19.43 -9.07
CA LEU A 531 -7.93 20.31 -8.17
C LEU A 531 -6.98 20.74 -7.07
N THR A 532 -6.89 22.03 -6.85
CA THR A 532 -5.98 22.57 -5.85
C THR A 532 -6.74 22.99 -4.61
N VAL A 533 -6.25 22.54 -3.46
CA VAL A 533 -6.85 22.86 -2.17
C VAL A 533 -6.08 24.04 -1.57
N HIS A 534 -6.79 25.15 -1.38
CA HIS A 534 -6.22 26.33 -0.75
C HIS A 534 -6.69 26.41 0.70
N ARG A 535 -5.77 26.72 1.59
CA ARG A 535 -6.09 26.79 3.01
C ARG A 535 -5.92 28.19 3.54
N ASP A 536 -6.70 28.52 4.56
CA ASP A 536 -6.53 29.83 5.21
C ASP A 536 -5.35 29.75 6.20
N PHE A 537 -5.08 30.86 6.88
CA PHE A 537 -3.92 30.86 7.75
C PHE A 537 -4.11 30.04 9.02
N SER A 538 -5.35 29.58 9.29
CA SER A 538 -5.59 28.61 10.34
C SER A 538 -5.51 27.18 9.81
N GLU A 539 -5.09 27.00 8.57
CA GLU A 539 -4.92 25.70 7.89
C GLU A 539 -6.24 24.99 7.61
N ARG A 540 -7.36 25.69 7.65
CA ARG A 540 -8.63 25.07 7.25
C ARG A 540 -8.77 25.18 5.74
N VAL A 541 -9.46 24.19 5.15
CA VAL A 541 -9.69 24.22 3.70
C VAL A 541 -10.59 25.40 3.38
N GLN A 542 -10.09 26.31 2.55
CA GLN A 542 -10.84 27.50 2.19
C GLN A 542 -11.44 27.40 0.79
N ARG A 543 -10.71 26.85 -0.15
CA ARG A 543 -11.16 26.81 -1.53
C ARG A 543 -10.65 25.56 -2.22
N LEU A 544 -11.52 24.95 -3.00
CA LEU A 544 -11.11 23.91 -3.93
C LEU A 544 -11.26 24.46 -5.34
N ASP A 545 -10.14 24.63 -6.02
CA ASP A 545 -10.04 25.35 -7.29
C ASP A 545 -9.82 24.36 -8.41
N ASN A 546 -10.66 24.37 -9.43
CA ASN A 546 -10.52 23.40 -10.51
C ASN A 546 -9.56 23.85 -11.63
N GLY A 547 -8.98 25.03 -11.50
CA GLY A 547 -8.03 25.53 -12.51
C GLY A 547 -8.67 26.01 -13.79
N ALA A 548 -9.99 25.93 -13.91
CA ALA A 548 -10.72 26.35 -15.09
C ALA A 548 -11.72 27.43 -14.77
N GLY A 549 -11.45 28.20 -13.73
CA GLY A 549 -12.29 29.33 -13.39
C GLY A 549 -13.48 29.01 -12.50
N ARG A 550 -13.49 27.84 -11.88
CA ARG A 550 -14.59 27.46 -10.98
C ARG A 550 -13.98 26.95 -9.68
N SER A 551 -14.67 27.19 -8.58
CA SER A 551 -14.19 26.72 -7.30
C SER A 551 -15.36 26.51 -6.33
N LEU A 552 -15.06 25.74 -5.26
CA LEU A 552 -15.91 25.68 -4.09
C LEU A 552 -15.22 26.47 -2.99
N LEU A 553 -15.92 27.44 -2.44
CA LEU A 553 -15.44 28.23 -1.31
C LEU A 553 -16.12 27.73 -0.05
N LEU A 554 -15.33 27.37 0.95
CA LEU A 554 -15.82 26.90 2.23
C LEU A 554 -15.76 28.05 3.21
N ARG A 555 -16.92 28.41 3.75
CA ARG A 555 -17.01 29.53 4.70
C ARG A 555 -17.22 28.99 6.10
N TYR A 556 -16.53 29.61 7.05
CA TYR A 556 -16.53 29.13 8.43
C TYR A 556 -17.01 30.21 9.39
N ASP A 557 -17.62 29.77 10.47
CA ASP A 557 -17.84 30.59 11.65
C ASP A 557 -17.04 29.93 12.76
N ARG A 558 -15.89 30.54 13.11
CA ARG A 558 -14.96 29.96 14.04
C ARG A 558 -14.47 28.62 13.49
N ALA A 559 -14.70 27.53 14.20
CA ALA A 559 -14.18 26.24 13.79
C ALA A 559 -15.10 25.43 12.89
N HIS A 560 -16.30 25.96 12.60
CA HIS A 560 -17.30 25.15 11.92
C HIS A 560 -17.66 25.72 10.57
N LEU A 561 -17.81 24.82 9.63
CA LEU A 561 -18.20 25.13 8.26
C LEU A 561 -19.67 25.55 8.26
N VAL A 562 -19.95 26.73 7.71
CA VAL A 562 -21.34 27.22 7.65
C VAL A 562 -21.89 27.27 6.24
N ALA A 563 -21.05 27.21 5.21
CA ALA A 563 -21.57 27.23 3.84
C ALA A 563 -20.51 26.76 2.87
N VAL A 564 -20.97 26.23 1.74
CA VAL A 564 -20.12 25.91 0.60
C VAL A 564 -20.71 26.65 -0.59
N ASP A 565 -19.91 27.55 -1.19
CA ASP A 565 -20.33 28.38 -2.31
C ASP A 565 -19.67 27.88 -3.60
N TYR A 566 -20.46 27.85 -4.65
CA TYR A 566 -19.95 27.63 -6.00
C TYR A 566 -19.57 28.98 -6.58
N GLN A 567 -18.30 29.13 -6.96
CA GLN A 567 -17.77 30.42 -7.38
C GLN A 567 -17.22 30.37 -8.80
N VAL A 568 -17.31 31.48 -9.48
CA VAL A 568 -16.83 31.68 -10.85
C VAL A 568 -15.76 32.75 -10.80
N LEU A 569 -14.64 32.51 -11.47
CA LEU A 569 -13.56 33.48 -11.52
C LEU A 569 -13.84 34.49 -12.63
N GLU A 570 -13.88 35.77 -12.26
CA GLU A 570 -14.08 36.86 -13.19
C GLU A 570 -12.86 37.78 -13.15
N ALA A 571 -12.88 38.86 -13.96
CA ALA A 571 -11.71 39.69 -14.08
C ALA A 571 -11.32 40.33 -12.74
N ASP A 572 -12.29 40.60 -11.89
CA ASP A 572 -12.02 41.22 -10.59
C ASP A 572 -12.03 40.26 -9.44
N GLY A 573 -11.97 38.98 -9.72
CA GLY A 573 -11.85 37.96 -8.67
C GLY A 573 -12.98 36.96 -8.67
N TRP A 574 -13.04 36.20 -7.59
CA TRP A 574 -14.06 35.16 -7.47
C TRP A 574 -15.40 35.76 -7.11
N ARG A 575 -16.44 35.29 -7.77
CA ARG A 575 -17.81 35.71 -7.52
C ARG A 575 -18.64 34.49 -7.16
N THR A 576 -19.40 34.57 -6.07
CA THR A 576 -20.30 33.48 -5.67
C THR A 576 -21.49 33.47 -6.61
N GLU A 577 -21.64 32.38 -7.33
CA GLU A 577 -22.81 32.22 -8.20
C GLU A 577 -23.97 31.59 -7.44
N GLN A 578 -23.67 30.67 -6.53
CA GLN A 578 -24.70 29.97 -5.78
C GLN A 578 -24.11 29.45 -4.50
N THR A 579 -24.90 29.52 -3.41
CA THR A 579 -24.55 28.81 -2.19
C THR A 579 -25.17 27.45 -2.27
N LEU A 580 -24.34 26.41 -2.34
CA LEU A 580 -24.81 25.07 -2.57
C LEU A 580 -25.45 24.49 -1.31
N VAL A 581 -24.90 24.81 -0.16
CA VAL A 581 -25.40 24.27 1.11
C VAL A 581 -24.99 25.21 2.22
N SER A 582 -25.86 25.32 3.23
CA SER A 582 -25.56 26.03 4.47
C SER A 582 -25.77 25.11 5.64
N TYR A 583 -24.98 25.32 6.68
CA TYR A 583 -25.04 24.49 7.88
C TYR A 583 -25.25 25.34 9.12
N CYS A 584 -26.00 24.82 10.06
CA CYS A 584 -26.09 25.45 11.37
C CYS A 584 -25.95 24.41 12.45
N TYR A 585 -25.60 24.87 13.64
CA TYR A 585 -25.19 23.99 14.73
C TYR A 585 -25.98 24.30 15.98
N ASP A 586 -26.15 23.30 16.84
CA ASP A 586 -26.85 23.51 18.10
C ASP A 586 -25.85 24.05 19.14
N ALA A 587 -26.38 24.25 20.37
CA ALA A 587 -25.56 24.84 21.42
C ALA A 587 -24.37 23.97 21.82
N ARG A 588 -24.43 22.69 21.51
CA ARG A 588 -23.32 21.75 21.80
C ARG A 588 -22.42 21.52 20.59
N GLN A 589 -22.54 22.35 19.58
CA GLN A 589 -21.71 22.32 18.38
C GLN A 589 -21.93 21.09 17.52
N ARG A 590 -23.12 20.53 17.54
CA ARG A 590 -23.45 19.42 16.67
C ARG A 590 -24.21 19.96 15.45
N LEU A 591 -24.09 19.29 14.33
CA LEU A 591 -24.76 19.74 13.11
C LEU A 591 -26.28 19.64 13.31
N LEU A 592 -26.95 20.78 13.37
CA LEU A 592 -28.39 20.84 13.59
C LEU A 592 -29.16 20.75 12.28
N ALA A 593 -28.69 21.41 11.24
CA ALA A 593 -29.42 21.46 9.98
C ALA A 593 -28.49 21.72 8.83
N ALA A 594 -28.86 21.18 7.67
CA ALA A 594 -28.22 21.46 6.39
C ALA A 594 -29.28 21.88 5.41
N THR A 595 -29.08 23.03 4.76
CA THR A 595 -30.04 23.64 3.84
C THR A 595 -29.41 23.69 2.46
N ASN A 596 -30.07 23.14 1.45
CA ASN A 596 -29.52 23.09 0.10
C ASN A 596 -29.83 24.37 -0.66
N ALA A 597 -29.43 24.41 -1.94
CA ALA A 597 -29.49 25.62 -2.75
C ALA A 597 -30.91 26.12 -2.99
N VAL A 598 -31.91 25.23 -2.96
CA VAL A 598 -33.27 25.64 -3.18
C VAL A 598 -34.03 25.89 -1.87
N GLY A 599 -33.33 25.83 -0.74
CA GLY A 599 -33.91 26.15 0.53
C GLY A 599 -34.50 24.97 1.32
N ASP A 600 -34.35 23.75 0.80
CA ASP A 600 -34.78 22.56 1.54
C ASP A 600 -33.82 22.28 2.66
N SER A 601 -34.33 21.95 3.84
CA SER A 601 -33.49 21.69 5.00
C SER A 601 -33.72 20.29 5.53
N GLU A 602 -32.62 19.66 5.94
CA GLU A 602 -32.64 18.47 6.77
C GLU A 602 -32.22 18.86 8.17
N ARG A 603 -32.87 18.32 9.18
CA ARG A 603 -32.54 18.60 10.56
C ARG A 603 -32.16 17.32 11.27
N TYR A 604 -31.28 17.44 12.23
CA TYR A 604 -30.73 16.30 12.95
C TYR A 604 -30.82 16.52 14.44
N ASP A 605 -31.05 15.45 15.16
CA ASP A 605 -31.09 15.47 16.61
C ASP A 605 -30.24 14.32 17.14
N TYR A 606 -29.63 14.55 18.30
CA TYR A 606 -28.63 13.62 18.83
C TYR A 606 -28.90 13.41 20.33
N ASP A 607 -28.33 12.30 20.85
CA ASP A 607 -28.31 12.12 22.29
C ASP A 607 -27.15 12.91 22.91
N ASP A 608 -26.91 12.73 24.21
CA ASP A 608 -25.93 13.51 24.90
C ASP A 608 -24.45 13.07 24.58
N GLN A 609 -24.30 12.02 23.80
CA GLN A 609 -22.98 11.58 23.34
C GLN A 609 -22.80 11.73 21.83
N HIS A 610 -23.63 12.57 21.22
CA HIS A 610 -23.58 12.94 19.81
C HIS A 610 -23.99 11.83 18.85
N VAL A 611 -24.71 10.82 19.36
CA VAL A 611 -25.19 9.75 18.49
C VAL A 611 -26.56 10.18 17.93
N ILE A 612 -26.70 10.04 16.61
CA ILE A 612 -27.87 10.54 15.92
C ILE A 612 -29.13 9.79 16.38
N LEU A 613 -30.18 10.55 16.64
CA LEU A 613 -31.50 10.00 17.04
C LEU A 613 -32.56 10.25 16.00
N GLN A 614 -32.45 11.31 15.23
CA GLN A 614 -33.48 11.67 14.28
C GLN A 614 -32.92 12.45 13.11
N ARG A 615 -33.41 12.16 11.93
CA ARG A 615 -33.19 12.91 10.70
C ARG A 615 -34.54 13.30 10.15
N GLN A 616 -34.78 14.60 10.03
CA GLN A 616 -36.06 15.12 9.55
C GLN A 616 -35.83 15.77 8.19
N LEU A 617 -36.56 15.32 7.20
CA LEU A 617 -36.48 15.84 5.85
C LEU A 617 -37.39 17.04 5.68
N THR A 618 -37.15 17.84 4.67
CA THR A 618 -38.09 18.85 4.24
C THR A 618 -39.40 18.16 3.89
N GLY A 619 -40.50 18.69 4.41
CA GLY A 619 -41.77 18.06 4.22
C GLY A 619 -42.21 17.26 5.41
N GLY A 620 -41.37 17.07 6.40
CA GLY A 620 -41.76 16.51 7.66
C GLY A 620 -41.46 15.05 7.88
N ALA A 621 -41.16 14.30 6.84
CA ALA A 621 -40.80 12.89 7.03
C ALA A 621 -39.58 12.79 7.92
N SER A 622 -39.60 11.86 8.85
CA SER A 622 -38.50 11.70 9.79
C SER A 622 -38.03 10.26 9.85
N PHE A 623 -36.74 10.10 10.13
CA PHE A 623 -36.15 8.81 10.41
C PHE A 623 -35.60 8.84 11.81
N PHE A 624 -35.73 7.72 12.52
CA PHE A 624 -35.38 7.63 13.92
C PHE A 624 -34.46 6.44 14.16
N TRP A 625 -33.63 6.53 15.21
CA TRP A 625 -32.70 5.46 15.60
C TRP A 625 -32.80 5.26 17.10
N GLU A 626 -32.71 4.01 17.51
CA GLU A 626 -32.52 3.63 18.90
C GLU A 626 -31.29 2.79 19.02
N TRP A 627 -30.49 3.06 20.05
CA TRP A 627 -29.15 2.52 20.14
C TRP A 627 -28.95 1.70 21.39
N GLU A 628 -28.12 0.65 21.27
CA GLU A 628 -27.63 -0.11 22.40
C GLU A 628 -26.16 0.29 22.62
N ARG A 629 -25.82 0.60 23.86
CA ARG A 629 -24.49 1.08 24.17
C ARG A 629 -23.64 -0.03 24.75
N SER A 630 -22.36 -0.05 24.38
CA SER A 630 -21.36 -0.93 24.94
C SER A 630 -20.07 -0.12 25.02
N GLY A 631 -19.82 0.46 26.20
CA GLY A 631 -18.69 1.38 26.34
C GLY A 631 -18.89 2.59 25.44
N LYS A 632 -17.91 2.82 24.58
CA LYS A 632 -17.96 3.94 23.63
C LYS A 632 -18.64 3.56 22.32
N SER A 633 -19.04 2.32 22.17
CA SER A 633 -19.66 1.86 20.93
C SER A 633 -21.17 1.94 21.05
N ALA A 634 -21.82 2.23 19.94
CA ALA A 634 -23.26 2.24 19.87
C ALA A 634 -23.68 1.42 18.65
N ARG A 635 -24.59 0.47 18.87
CA ARG A 635 -25.14 -0.34 17.78
C ARG A 635 -26.60 -0.04 17.66
N CYS A 636 -27.07 0.08 16.42
CA CYS A 636 -28.45 0.36 16.16
C CYS A 636 -29.29 -0.88 16.50
N VAL A 637 -30.35 -0.69 17.31
CA VAL A 637 -31.29 -1.78 17.61
C VAL A 637 -32.62 -1.53 16.97
N ARG A 638 -32.90 -0.31 16.54
CA ARG A 638 -34.17 -0.02 15.84
C ARG A 638 -33.95 1.21 14.98
N HIS A 639 -34.41 1.12 13.75
CA HIS A 639 -34.38 2.24 12.80
C HIS A 639 -35.75 2.28 12.12
N TRP A 640 -36.46 3.40 12.28
CA TRP A 640 -37.82 3.47 11.76
C TRP A 640 -38.11 4.86 11.22
N ALA A 641 -39.18 4.96 10.49
CA ALA A 641 -39.58 6.21 9.87
C ALA A 641 -40.94 6.66 10.44
N SER A 642 -41.24 7.92 10.19
CA SER A 642 -42.57 8.45 10.59
C SER A 642 -43.70 7.87 9.77
N PHE A 643 -43.39 7.20 8.65
CA PHE A 643 -44.37 6.48 7.88
C PHE A 643 -44.28 4.99 8.18
N ALA A 644 -45.39 4.29 8.04
CA ALA A 644 -45.53 2.96 8.64
C ALA A 644 -44.78 1.88 7.89
N GLN A 645 -44.30 2.15 6.69
CA GLN A 645 -43.65 1.14 5.86
C GLN A 645 -42.24 0.79 6.28
N MET A 646 -41.66 1.54 7.22
CA MET A 646 -40.30 1.30 7.63
C MET A 646 -40.19 1.25 9.15
N ASP A 647 -39.90 0.09 9.67
CA ASP A 647 -39.59 -0.12 11.08
C ASP A 647 -38.77 -1.38 11.17
N THR A 648 -37.47 -1.20 11.32
CA THR A 648 -36.53 -2.30 11.28
C THR A 648 -35.88 -2.45 12.65
N ARG A 649 -35.81 -3.67 13.15
CA ARG A 649 -35.19 -3.97 14.43
C ARG A 649 -34.01 -4.91 14.22
N TYR A 650 -32.99 -4.70 15.01
CA TYR A 650 -31.72 -5.45 14.89
C TYR A 650 -31.44 -6.13 16.23
N VAL A 651 -31.20 -7.43 16.19
CA VAL A 651 -30.83 -8.19 17.37
C VAL A 651 -29.41 -8.71 17.16
N TRP A 652 -28.49 -8.23 17.98
CA TRP A 652 -27.10 -8.52 17.85
C TRP A 652 -26.70 -9.67 18.75
N ALA A 653 -25.96 -10.64 18.21
CA ALA A 653 -25.48 -11.77 18.97
C ALA A 653 -24.01 -11.57 19.36
N ASP A 654 -23.58 -12.35 20.35
CA ASP A 654 -22.20 -12.25 20.82
C ASP A 654 -21.18 -12.67 19.77
N ASP A 655 -21.57 -13.51 18.82
CA ASP A 655 -20.66 -13.97 17.78
C ASP A 655 -20.53 -12.98 16.61
N GLY A 656 -21.16 -11.79 16.75
CA GLY A 656 -21.08 -10.79 15.70
C GLY A 656 -22.15 -10.91 14.64
N SER A 657 -23.05 -11.88 14.74
CA SER A 657 -24.16 -11.96 13.80
C SER A 657 -25.28 -11.01 14.21
N VAL A 658 -26.10 -10.66 13.24
CA VAL A 658 -27.25 -9.81 13.51
C VAL A 658 -28.47 -10.38 12.81
N ALA A 659 -29.60 -10.40 13.55
CA ALA A 659 -30.89 -10.76 13.00
C ALA A 659 -31.68 -9.48 12.79
N VAL A 660 -32.19 -9.30 11.58
CA VAL A 660 -32.90 -8.09 11.18
C VAL A 660 -34.37 -8.44 11.02
N HIS A 661 -35.23 -7.73 11.76
CA HIS A 661 -36.66 -7.95 11.74
C HIS A 661 -37.36 -6.79 11.08
N TYR A 662 -38.14 -7.07 10.07
CA TYR A 662 -38.83 -6.03 9.29
C TYR A 662 -40.27 -5.91 9.73
N VAL A 663 -40.89 -4.81 9.33
CA VAL A 663 -42.23 -4.49 9.75
C VAL A 663 -43.24 -5.52 9.25
N ASP A 664 -42.97 -6.18 8.13
CA ASP A 664 -43.87 -7.21 7.61
C ASP A 664 -43.70 -8.57 8.29
N GLY A 665 -42.83 -8.64 9.29
CA GLY A 665 -42.59 -9.87 10.01
C GLY A 665 -41.50 -10.73 9.46
N SER A 666 -40.91 -10.36 8.34
CA SER A 666 -39.81 -11.13 7.78
C SER A 666 -38.52 -10.88 8.55
N GLU A 667 -37.60 -11.80 8.39
CA GLU A 667 -36.35 -11.77 9.14
C GLU A 667 -35.18 -12.15 8.24
N GLU A 668 -34.06 -11.45 8.38
CA GLU A 668 -32.82 -11.76 7.72
C GLU A 668 -31.71 -11.89 8.75
N THR A 669 -30.68 -12.68 8.42
CA THR A 669 -29.53 -12.84 9.31
C THR A 669 -28.27 -12.56 8.53
N TYR A 670 -27.34 -11.84 9.14
CA TYR A 670 -26.04 -11.53 8.56
C TYR A 670 -24.96 -11.98 9.53
N VAL A 671 -23.95 -12.68 9.00
CA VAL A 671 -22.84 -13.14 9.80
C VAL A 671 -21.56 -12.68 9.14
N HIS A 672 -20.69 -12.04 9.92
CA HIS A 672 -19.43 -11.52 9.45
C HIS A 672 -18.28 -12.17 10.24
N ASP A 673 -17.12 -12.28 9.61
CA ASP A 673 -15.96 -12.78 10.33
C ASP A 673 -15.28 -11.64 11.09
N ASP A 674 -14.14 -11.96 11.72
CA ASP A 674 -13.46 -10.98 12.56
C ASP A 674 -12.85 -9.84 11.75
N SER A 675 -12.74 -10.00 10.45
CA SER A 675 -12.22 -8.95 9.58
C SER A 675 -13.33 -8.17 8.89
N ALA A 676 -14.55 -8.25 9.41
CA ALA A 676 -15.70 -7.49 8.90
C ALA A 676 -16.14 -7.91 7.51
N ARG A 677 -15.89 -9.17 7.13
CA ARG A 677 -16.29 -9.67 5.82
C ARG A 677 -17.51 -10.56 5.98
N LEU A 678 -18.46 -10.39 5.07
CA LEU A 678 -19.71 -11.17 5.13
C LEU A 678 -19.41 -12.62 4.75
N VAL A 679 -19.73 -13.55 5.64
CA VAL A 679 -19.53 -14.97 5.36
C VAL A 679 -20.84 -15.70 5.19
N ARG A 680 -21.95 -15.17 5.70
CA ARG A 680 -23.24 -15.83 5.58
C ARG A 680 -24.36 -14.81 5.64
N LYS A 681 -25.33 -14.97 4.75
CA LYS A 681 -26.56 -14.18 4.79
C LYS A 681 -27.73 -15.12 4.61
N VAL A 682 -28.69 -15.04 5.50
CA VAL A 682 -29.93 -15.81 5.40
C VAL A 682 -31.05 -14.86 5.03
N GLU A 683 -31.66 -15.07 3.88
CA GLU A 683 -32.73 -14.19 3.41
C GLU A 683 -34.07 -14.52 4.06
N ALA A 684 -35.04 -13.66 3.84
CA ALA A 684 -36.34 -13.79 4.47
C ALA A 684 -37.04 -15.13 4.14
N ASP A 685 -36.78 -15.68 2.97
CA ASP A 685 -37.36 -16.94 2.57
C ASP A 685 -36.56 -18.15 3.04
N GLY A 686 -35.52 -17.93 3.83
CA GLY A 686 -34.69 -19.00 4.33
C GLY A 686 -33.50 -19.35 3.45
N GLY A 687 -33.38 -18.76 2.28
CA GLY A 687 -32.27 -19.00 1.40
C GLY A 687 -30.95 -18.49 1.98
N GLU A 688 -29.89 -19.26 1.84
CA GLU A 688 -28.60 -18.92 2.39
C GLU A 688 -27.60 -18.57 1.30
N HIS A 689 -26.88 -17.48 1.52
CA HIS A 689 -25.71 -17.10 0.74
C HIS A 689 -24.48 -17.31 1.60
N LEU A 690 -23.48 -17.96 1.05
CA LEU A 690 -22.23 -18.19 1.76
C LEU A 690 -21.07 -17.62 0.96
N LYS A 691 -20.08 -17.09 1.67
CA LYS A 691 -18.88 -16.55 1.04
C LYS A 691 -17.65 -17.03 1.79
N ALA A 692 -16.61 -17.29 1.03
CA ALA A 692 -15.34 -17.73 1.56
C ALA A 692 -14.22 -16.84 1.04
N TYR A 693 -13.24 -16.59 1.91
CA TYR A 693 -12.16 -15.68 1.60
C TYR A 693 -10.83 -16.36 1.85
N ASP A 694 -9.80 -15.95 1.12
CA ASP A 694 -8.47 -16.46 1.40
C ASP A 694 -7.84 -15.65 2.54
N ASP A 695 -6.61 -15.99 2.86
CA ASP A 695 -5.96 -15.32 4.00
C ASP A 695 -5.50 -13.91 3.68
N GLN A 696 -5.65 -13.48 2.43
CA GLN A 696 -5.42 -12.08 2.05
C GLN A 696 -6.71 -11.28 2.00
N GLY A 697 -7.84 -11.89 2.35
CA GLY A 697 -9.12 -11.21 2.35
C GLY A 697 -9.83 -11.17 1.02
N ARG A 698 -9.36 -11.90 0.03
CA ARG A 698 -9.97 -11.89 -1.29
C ARG A 698 -11.06 -12.96 -1.36
N LEU A 699 -12.19 -12.61 -2.01
CA LEU A 699 -13.31 -13.54 -2.15
C LEU A 699 -12.90 -14.66 -3.11
N ILE A 700 -12.89 -15.91 -2.63
CA ILE A 700 -12.51 -17.03 -3.48
C ILE A 700 -13.69 -17.92 -3.86
N ALA A 701 -14.82 -17.79 -3.19
CA ALA A 701 -15.99 -18.59 -3.55
C ALA A 701 -17.22 -17.97 -2.94
N GLU A 702 -18.33 -18.09 -3.64
CA GLU A 702 -19.63 -17.73 -3.06
C GLU A 702 -20.67 -18.72 -3.54
N GLN A 703 -21.60 -19.04 -2.66
CA GLN A 703 -22.65 -20.02 -2.93
C GLN A 703 -23.99 -19.32 -2.81
N ASP A 704 -24.85 -19.54 -3.81
CA ASP A 704 -26.18 -18.95 -3.79
C ASP A 704 -27.15 -19.89 -3.02
N PRO A 705 -28.40 -19.47 -2.82
CA PRO A 705 -29.34 -20.30 -2.04
C PRO A 705 -29.63 -21.65 -2.64
N LEU A 706 -29.43 -21.83 -3.92
CA LEU A 706 -29.67 -23.12 -4.57
C LEU A 706 -28.48 -24.05 -4.49
N GLY A 707 -27.38 -23.59 -3.87
CA GLY A 707 -26.20 -24.39 -3.74
C GLY A 707 -25.20 -24.24 -4.85
N ALA A 708 -25.46 -23.37 -5.83
CA ALA A 708 -24.54 -23.16 -6.93
C ALA A 708 -23.35 -22.31 -6.46
N VAL A 709 -22.15 -22.73 -6.81
CA VAL A 709 -20.93 -22.12 -6.31
C VAL A 709 -20.20 -21.44 -7.46
N THR A 710 -19.88 -20.16 -7.25
CA THR A 710 -19.01 -19.40 -8.15
C THR A 710 -17.65 -19.29 -7.48
N GLU A 711 -16.59 -19.56 -8.22
CA GLU A 711 -15.25 -19.52 -7.69
C GLU A 711 -14.44 -18.43 -8.39
N TYR A 712 -13.47 -17.92 -7.66
CA TYR A 712 -12.60 -16.85 -8.13
C TYR A 712 -11.16 -17.23 -7.93
N ARG A 713 -10.32 -16.96 -8.92
CA ARG A 713 -8.89 -17.23 -8.83
C ARG A 713 -8.13 -15.94 -9.04
N TYR A 714 -7.03 -15.79 -8.31
CA TYR A 714 -6.24 -14.56 -8.33
C TYR A 714 -4.79 -14.89 -8.61
N ASP A 715 -4.09 -13.93 -9.21
CA ASP A 715 -2.65 -14.08 -9.37
C ASP A 715 -1.95 -13.69 -8.08
N ASP A 716 -0.62 -13.74 -8.12
CA ASP A 716 0.15 -13.50 -6.90
C ASP A 716 0.05 -12.08 -6.38
N VAL A 717 -0.33 -11.14 -7.24
CA VAL A 717 -0.51 -9.76 -6.78
C VAL A 717 -1.97 -9.44 -6.48
N GLY A 718 -2.85 -10.41 -6.58
CA GLY A 718 -4.23 -10.24 -6.14
C GLY A 718 -5.21 -9.84 -7.21
N ARG A 719 -4.81 -9.85 -8.49
CA ARG A 719 -5.75 -9.53 -9.56
C ARG A 719 -6.53 -10.76 -9.96
N LEU A 720 -7.80 -10.56 -10.27
CA LEU A 720 -8.67 -11.66 -10.68
C LEU A 720 -8.22 -12.19 -12.03
N ILE A 721 -7.85 -13.47 -12.07
CA ILE A 721 -7.41 -14.08 -13.32
C ILE A 721 -8.41 -15.09 -13.85
N ALA A 722 -9.35 -15.54 -13.04
CA ALA A 722 -10.36 -16.47 -13.51
C ALA A 722 -11.62 -16.36 -12.67
N LEU A 723 -12.73 -16.44 -13.35
CA LEU A 723 -14.06 -16.52 -12.77
C LEU A 723 -14.66 -17.83 -13.25
N LEU A 724 -15.05 -18.67 -12.30
CA LEU A 724 -15.59 -20.00 -12.61
C LEU A 724 -17.06 -20.08 -12.17
N PRO A 725 -17.98 -19.74 -13.05
CA PRO A 725 -19.39 -19.82 -12.69
C PRO A 725 -19.85 -21.27 -12.60
N PRO A 726 -20.95 -21.53 -11.90
CA PRO A 726 -21.36 -22.91 -11.69
C PRO A 726 -21.82 -23.65 -12.95
N ASP A 727 -22.44 -22.93 -13.89
CA ASP A 727 -23.06 -23.59 -15.04
C ASP A 727 -22.65 -22.99 -16.35
N ASP A 728 -21.54 -22.28 -16.40
CA ASP A 728 -21.14 -21.59 -17.63
C ASP A 728 -19.64 -21.76 -17.80
N GLU A 729 -19.15 -21.33 -18.96
CA GLU A 729 -17.72 -21.40 -19.24
C GLU A 729 -16.95 -20.44 -18.35
N PRO A 730 -15.77 -20.84 -17.93
CA PRO A 730 -14.93 -19.91 -17.16
C PRO A 730 -14.51 -18.71 -17.97
N THR A 731 -14.35 -17.61 -17.30
CA THR A 731 -13.79 -16.39 -17.89
C THR A 731 -12.38 -16.20 -17.34
N SER A 732 -11.44 -15.94 -18.22
CA SER A 732 -10.04 -15.72 -17.84
C SER A 732 -9.66 -14.30 -18.16
N TYR A 733 -8.76 -13.75 -17.35
CA TYR A 733 -8.31 -12.36 -17.49
C TYR A 733 -6.82 -12.30 -17.54
N GLU A 734 -6.29 -11.47 -18.43
CA GLU A 734 -4.86 -11.26 -18.54
C GLU A 734 -4.58 -9.77 -18.42
N TYR A 735 -3.54 -9.42 -17.68
CA TYR A 735 -3.21 -8.03 -17.39
C TYR A 735 -1.84 -7.67 -17.93
N ARG A 736 -1.69 -6.42 -18.35
CA ARG A 736 -0.41 -5.86 -18.76
C ARG A 736 -0.34 -4.44 -18.23
N ASN A 737 0.82 -4.09 -17.68
CA ASN A 737 1.03 -2.77 -17.08
C ASN A 737 0.00 -2.43 -16.02
N GLY A 738 -0.49 -3.45 -15.33
CA GLY A 738 -1.47 -3.23 -14.26
C GLY A 738 -2.90 -3.11 -14.74
N PHE A 739 -3.13 -3.17 -16.06
CA PHE A 739 -4.47 -3.00 -16.60
C PHE A 739 -4.90 -4.24 -17.35
N LEU A 740 -6.20 -4.45 -17.43
CA LEU A 740 -6.74 -5.59 -18.14
C LEU A 740 -6.36 -5.49 -19.62
N HIS A 741 -5.68 -6.53 -20.11
CA HIS A 741 -5.28 -6.62 -21.50
C HIS A 741 -6.23 -7.50 -22.29
N SER A 742 -6.66 -8.62 -21.73
CA SER A 742 -7.57 -9.48 -22.45
C SER A 742 -8.49 -10.21 -21.51
N ARG A 743 -9.65 -10.55 -22.02
CA ARG A 743 -10.66 -11.33 -21.33
C ARG A 743 -11.08 -12.45 -22.29
N SER A 744 -11.08 -13.69 -21.78
CA SER A 744 -11.39 -14.84 -22.61
C SER A 744 -12.52 -15.64 -21.99
N ARG A 745 -13.44 -16.11 -22.81
CA ARG A 745 -14.49 -17.01 -22.39
C ARG A 745 -14.69 -18.01 -23.50
N GLY A 746 -14.26 -19.25 -23.22
CA GLY A 746 -14.20 -20.23 -24.29
C GLY A 746 -13.22 -19.80 -25.36
N GLU A 747 -13.65 -19.80 -26.61
CA GLU A 747 -12.82 -19.33 -27.70
C GLU A 747 -13.00 -17.85 -27.99
N ALA A 748 -13.90 -17.19 -27.30
CA ALA A 748 -14.12 -15.77 -27.47
C ALA A 748 -13.08 -15.00 -26.67
N VAL A 749 -12.36 -14.10 -27.34
CA VAL A 749 -11.31 -13.31 -26.71
C VAL A 749 -11.53 -11.85 -27.05
N TRP A 750 -11.56 -11.03 -26.01
CA TRP A 750 -11.57 -9.57 -26.12
C TRP A 750 -10.20 -9.05 -25.74
N THR A 751 -9.63 -8.20 -26.54
CA THR A 751 -8.28 -7.67 -26.31
C THR A 751 -8.32 -6.15 -26.30
N PHE A 752 -7.56 -5.56 -25.40
CA PHE A 752 -7.54 -4.11 -25.22
C PHE A 752 -6.10 -3.61 -25.25
N ARG A 753 -5.87 -2.54 -26.01
CA ARG A 753 -4.62 -1.80 -25.96
C ARG A 753 -4.91 -0.47 -25.29
N ARG A 754 -3.92 0.02 -24.53
CA ARG A 754 -4.15 1.20 -23.72
C ARG A 754 -3.01 2.19 -23.88
N ASN A 755 -3.32 3.46 -23.59
CA ASN A 755 -2.27 4.47 -23.56
C ASN A 755 -1.55 4.41 -22.21
N ALA A 756 -0.56 5.28 -22.05
CA ALA A 756 0.24 5.26 -20.83
C ALA A 756 -0.60 5.60 -19.60
N GLU A 757 -1.69 6.29 -19.79
CA GLU A 757 -2.57 6.68 -18.68
C GLU A 757 -3.58 5.59 -18.31
N GLY A 758 -3.65 4.52 -19.10
CA GLY A 758 -4.52 3.40 -18.80
C GLY A 758 -5.82 3.36 -19.55
N ASP A 759 -6.10 4.34 -20.36
CA ASP A 759 -7.35 4.34 -21.15
C ASP A 759 -7.21 3.49 -22.40
N VAL A 760 -8.29 2.83 -22.77
CA VAL A 760 -8.30 1.95 -23.92
C VAL A 760 -8.20 2.78 -25.21
N THR A 761 -7.21 2.45 -26.03
CA THR A 761 -7.08 3.07 -27.34
C THR A 761 -7.54 2.15 -28.46
N GLU A 762 -7.59 0.86 -28.21
CA GLU A 762 -8.00 -0.10 -29.22
C GLU A 762 -8.65 -1.29 -28.54
N ALA A 763 -9.82 -1.67 -28.98
CA ALA A 763 -10.52 -2.85 -28.47
C ALA A 763 -10.81 -3.78 -29.63
N VAL A 764 -10.45 -5.07 -29.44
CA VAL A 764 -10.66 -6.08 -30.46
C VAL A 764 -11.67 -7.08 -29.90
N ASP A 765 -12.78 -7.28 -30.59
CA ASP A 765 -13.80 -8.23 -30.14
C ASP A 765 -13.46 -9.63 -30.64
N PRO A 766 -14.23 -10.65 -30.24
CA PRO A 766 -13.90 -12.03 -30.61
C PRO A 766 -13.94 -12.30 -32.11
N ASP A 767 -14.62 -11.49 -32.88
CA ASP A 767 -14.65 -11.64 -34.32
C ASP A 767 -13.50 -10.93 -35.02
N GLY A 768 -12.61 -10.32 -34.28
CA GLY A 768 -11.48 -9.58 -34.78
C GLY A 768 -11.82 -8.15 -35.20
N GLN A 769 -13.04 -7.69 -34.90
CA GLN A 769 -13.44 -6.33 -35.24
C GLN A 769 -12.77 -5.36 -34.28
N VAL A 770 -12.23 -4.27 -34.82
CA VAL A 770 -11.42 -3.35 -34.05
C VAL A 770 -12.12 -2.01 -33.90
N THR A 771 -12.19 -1.53 -32.67
CA THR A 771 -12.71 -0.19 -32.40
C THR A 771 -11.56 0.63 -31.85
N HIS A 772 -11.37 1.84 -32.35
CA HIS A 772 -10.29 2.72 -31.94
C HIS A 772 -10.84 3.90 -31.15
N TYR A 773 -10.13 4.30 -30.10
CA TYR A 773 -10.51 5.42 -29.26
C TYR A 773 -9.38 6.43 -29.25
N TYR A 774 -9.71 7.69 -29.43
CA TYR A 774 -8.73 8.77 -29.50
C TYR A 774 -9.02 9.80 -28.44
N TYR A 775 -7.98 10.21 -27.74
CA TYR A 775 -8.10 11.11 -26.58
C TYR A 775 -7.24 12.34 -26.78
N ASP A 776 -7.64 13.46 -26.17
CA ASP A 776 -6.77 14.61 -26.14
C ASP A 776 -5.77 14.48 -24.98
N THR A 777 -4.94 15.51 -24.84
CA THR A 777 -3.90 15.45 -23.81
C THR A 777 -4.43 15.53 -22.39
N ARG A 778 -5.70 15.92 -22.25
CA ARG A 778 -6.32 16.00 -20.93
C ARG A 778 -7.19 14.79 -20.64
N GLY A 779 -7.19 13.80 -21.53
CA GLY A 779 -7.87 12.54 -21.27
C GLY A 779 -9.30 12.49 -21.75
N GLN A 780 -9.75 13.48 -22.49
CA GLN A 780 -11.12 13.47 -22.98
C GLN A 780 -11.20 12.77 -24.31
N LEU A 781 -12.24 11.97 -24.48
CA LEU A 781 -12.43 11.18 -25.68
C LEU A 781 -12.79 12.11 -26.82
N LEU A 782 -11.99 12.11 -27.88
CA LEU A 782 -12.24 12.94 -29.07
C LEU A 782 -13.01 12.23 -30.15
N SER A 783 -12.75 10.95 -30.34
CA SER A 783 -13.48 10.22 -31.33
C SER A 783 -13.40 8.73 -31.11
N ILE A 784 -14.39 8.03 -31.65
CA ILE A 784 -14.41 6.58 -31.69
C ILE A 784 -14.52 6.21 -33.17
N ARG A 785 -13.62 5.33 -33.61
CA ARG A 785 -13.71 4.79 -34.98
C ARG A 785 -14.13 3.33 -34.88
N TYR A 786 -15.28 3.05 -35.42
CA TYR A 786 -15.88 1.73 -35.35
C TYR A 786 -15.29 0.82 -36.45
N PRO A 787 -15.53 -0.49 -36.38
CA PRO A 787 -14.96 -1.41 -37.35
C PRO A 787 -15.38 -1.13 -38.79
N ASP A 788 -16.55 -0.52 -39.01
CA ASP A 788 -17.01 -0.16 -40.36
C ASP A 788 -16.43 1.17 -40.82
N THR A 789 -15.46 1.72 -40.08
CA THR A 789 -14.77 2.98 -40.32
C THR A 789 -15.61 4.23 -40.06
N SER A 790 -16.87 4.07 -39.64
CA SER A 790 -17.63 5.24 -39.20
C SER A 790 -17.04 5.82 -37.95
N ARG A 791 -17.30 7.10 -37.70
CA ARG A 791 -16.72 7.81 -36.57
C ARG A 791 -17.79 8.51 -35.76
N HIS A 792 -17.56 8.50 -34.45
CA HIS A 792 -18.32 9.26 -33.51
C HIS A 792 -17.35 10.32 -32.95
N LYS A 793 -17.65 11.60 -33.17
CA LYS A 793 -16.73 12.68 -32.77
C LYS A 793 -17.31 13.50 -31.63
N LEU A 794 -16.44 13.98 -30.78
CA LEU A 794 -16.82 14.68 -29.55
C LEU A 794 -15.94 15.91 -29.38
N SER A 795 -16.54 17.00 -28.94
CA SER A 795 -15.81 18.23 -28.59
C SER A 795 -16.18 18.66 -27.19
N TRP A 796 -15.22 19.21 -26.49
CA TRP A 796 -15.38 19.53 -25.08
C TRP A 796 -14.95 20.95 -24.80
N ASN A 797 -15.59 21.58 -23.79
CA ASN A 797 -15.14 22.88 -23.34
C ASN A 797 -14.12 22.69 -22.21
N ASP A 798 -13.66 23.80 -21.63
CA ASP A 798 -12.64 23.77 -20.60
C ASP A 798 -13.13 23.21 -19.27
N LEU A 799 -14.44 23.12 -19.09
CA LEU A 799 -15.02 22.52 -17.90
C LEU A 799 -15.30 21.04 -18.05
N GLY A 800 -14.87 20.44 -19.16
CA GLY A 800 -15.12 19.03 -19.38
C GLY A 800 -16.53 18.71 -19.84
N GLN A 801 -17.27 19.68 -20.25
CA GLN A 801 -18.63 19.47 -20.71
C GLN A 801 -18.62 19.22 -22.22
N LEU A 802 -19.44 18.25 -22.65
CA LEU A 802 -19.58 17.97 -24.05
C LEU A 802 -20.35 19.10 -24.73
N ILE A 803 -19.75 19.71 -25.76
CA ILE A 803 -20.37 20.82 -26.42
C ILE A 803 -20.83 20.47 -27.82
N GLU A 804 -20.24 19.43 -28.44
CA GLU A 804 -20.65 19.03 -29.80
C GLU A 804 -20.40 17.55 -30.00
N GLU A 805 -21.32 16.91 -30.63
CA GLU A 805 -21.22 15.48 -30.85
C GLU A 805 -21.67 15.20 -32.28
N THR A 806 -20.88 14.46 -33.05
CA THR A 806 -21.24 14.01 -34.40
C THR A 806 -21.33 12.50 -34.38
N LEU A 807 -22.50 12.00 -34.64
CA LEU A 807 -22.74 10.56 -34.61
C LEU A 807 -22.30 9.90 -35.92
N PRO A 808 -22.06 8.67 -35.92
CA PRO A 808 -21.59 7.98 -37.12
C PRO A 808 -22.44 8.19 -38.37
N UNK A 809 -23.81 8.51 -38.21
CA UNK A 809 -24.72 8.72 -39.33
C UNK A 809 -24.69 10.16 -39.81
N UNK A 810 -23.83 10.82 -39.12
CA UNK A 810 -23.63 12.14 -39.48
C UNK A 810 -24.60 13.07 -38.86
N UNK A 811 -25.01 12.79 -37.85
CA UNK A 811 -25.97 13.62 -37.16
C UNK A 811 -25.16 14.37 -36.09
N UNK A 812 -25.36 15.53 -36.00
CA UNK A 812 -24.62 16.39 -35.13
C UNK A 812 -25.49 16.81 -33.99
N UNK A 813 -25.17 16.66 -33.05
CA UNK A 813 -25.93 17.06 -31.88
C UNK A 813 -25.03 17.96 -31.05
N UNK A 814 -25.52 18.93 -30.63
CA UNK A 814 -24.81 19.90 -29.83
C UNK A 814 -25.36 19.80 -28.46
N UNK A 815 -24.65 19.61 -27.70
CA UNK A 815 -25.03 19.48 -26.29
C UNK A 815 -24.34 20.53 -25.53
N UNK A 816 -24.98 21.05 -24.82
CA UNK A 816 -24.56 22.19 -24.03
C UNK A 816 -24.26 21.85 -22.63
N UNK A 817 -24.27 21.17 -22.17
CA UNK A 817 -24.04 20.92 -20.80
C UNK A 817 -24.37 19.49 -20.40
N UNK A 818 -24.20 18.86 -21.00
CA UNK A 818 -24.58 17.56 -20.63
C UNK A 818 -23.37 16.77 -20.20
N UNK A 819 -23.33 16.45 -19.35
CA UNK A 819 -22.26 15.77 -18.80
C UNK A 819 -22.30 14.30 -19.05
N UNK A 820 -22.18 14.06 -19.82
CA UNK A 820 -22.13 12.69 -20.00
C UNK A 820 -20.77 12.24 -20.29
N UNK A 821 -20.22 12.24 -19.53
CA UNK A 821 -19.00 11.77 -19.80
C UNK A 821 -19.00 10.31 -20.02
N UNK A 822 -18.86 10.12 -20.89
CA UNK A 822 -18.58 8.85 -21.25
C UNK A 822 -17.19 8.62 -20.95
N SER A 823 -16.84 8.05 -19.91
CA SER A 823 -15.52 7.60 -19.52
C SER A 823 -15.18 6.35 -20.31
N SER A 824 -14.08 6.40 -21.02
CA SER A 824 -13.74 5.26 -21.87
C SER A 824 -13.47 4.00 -21.05
N GLY A 825 -12.93 4.16 -19.84
CA GLY A 825 -12.70 3.00 -19.00
C GLY A 825 -14.01 2.32 -18.63
N THR A 826 -15.00 3.11 -18.28
CA THR A 826 -16.29 2.55 -17.90
C THR A 826 -16.99 1.85 -19.05
N LEU A 827 -16.89 2.43 -20.21
CA LEU A 827 -17.57 1.84 -21.38
C LEU A 827 -17.03 0.47 -21.73
N LEU A 828 -15.80 0.17 -21.38
CA LEU A 828 -15.15 -1.06 -21.81
C LEU A 828 -14.91 -2.02 -20.66
N ALA A 829 -15.26 -1.66 -19.45
CA ALA A 829 -15.05 -2.55 -18.31
C ALA A 829 -16.00 -3.74 -18.35
N ASP A 830 -17.16 -3.59 -18.97
CA ASP A 830 -18.12 -4.66 -19.11
C ASP A 830 -17.88 -5.45 -20.38
#